data_f6565921d9aff93264fbc2e51fd67a75
#
_entry.id   f6565921d9aff93264fbc2e51fd67a75
#
_cell.length_a   1.000
_cell.length_b   1.000
_cell.length_c   1.000
_cell.angle_alpha   90.00
_cell.angle_beta   90.00
_cell.angle_gamma   90.00
#
_symmetry.space_group_name_H-M   'P 1'
#
loop_
_entity.id
_entity.type
_entity.pdbx_description
1 polymer ?
#
loop_
_entity_poly.entity_id
_entity_poly.type
_entity_poly.pdbx_seq_one_letter_code
_entity_poly.pdbx_strand_id
1 'polypeptide(L)'
;MNLKALNSIRLVLLGLWLAVLAGECAALEPLRPVYRLDLSGLNQLELTNPAAARKAWDTLHAAASLQGIVNRDEANLFLRHMPETDDFWWDWLRAEGHWMHGRPVIELRDLADAVQTFAPKLKGVVVYDPQVPATALLASTIAGVEDRLAIRNDPAVDSVFTELVKLREFPKDVVRLFQPDGTPLFTGKGKIPHTDLDSTGSAKNDAYLWAKARYLDAGRCSREFLAYYMDSHWLTNPAPPSQGPNRGLSNTTLANHDFFISQRAFFFDLGVWPEETPVDDPGQKPGTDVVTLRAILRTMSEQSRGDIFTVGGMVPWLWKYSGPLPGWAGSGGGHHPVHSEWEFARLISAYNGMMDADAMGGMANASFYQHYPLKDSYPQQRKPTVEDLKQKGLVQPDGTVRPDAYVALYMGDYDAASWFQQYIPKWWADPQHGKVTCNWAFNPILDRRAPHVVDYVRMQAAATDWFMSGDCGMGYLNPGMLTAPRLDPSIGDGWEAWIKRNEAYFRRYDLSIAGFIIEGFGPFMGERGLDAYARFAPDGMMLQTSEPSLSLVALHGALPIVGHRMDLDGAPAQAAAALMARVGEEKARFSGGQQFLMARTVLKSPTWHAETIAATQAAPGGERVTFLDAYSFFLLLKTNLKAK
;
A
#
# COMPACT_ATOMS: atom_id res chain seq x y z
N MET A 1 55.30 19.22 -52.24
CA MET A 1 54.56 19.25 -50.93
C MET A 1 55.59 18.99 -49.82
N ASN A 2 55.78 19.94 -48.93
CA ASN A 2 56.98 20.06 -48.10
C ASN A 2 56.89 19.08 -46.89
N LEU A 3 57.89 18.20 -46.70
CA LEU A 3 57.99 17.21 -45.62
C LEU A 3 57.74 17.78 -44.20
N LYS A 4 58.00 19.08 -43.99
CA LYS A 4 57.71 19.77 -42.73
C LYS A 4 56.24 19.96 -42.45
N ALA A 5 55.39 20.07 -43.47
CA ALA A 5 53.93 20.18 -43.30
C ALA A 5 53.27 18.84 -42.93
N LEU A 6 53.80 17.71 -43.39
CA LEU A 6 53.29 16.37 -43.03
C LEU A 6 53.61 15.99 -41.57
N ASN A 7 54.77 16.41 -41.04
CA ASN A 7 55.09 16.13 -39.64
C ASN A 7 54.28 16.99 -38.65
N SER A 8 53.97 18.23 -39.03
CA SER A 8 53.11 19.09 -38.19
C SER A 8 51.65 18.57 -38.11
N ILE A 9 51.13 18.02 -39.21
CA ILE A 9 49.77 17.41 -39.23
C ILE A 9 49.72 16.11 -38.41
N ARG A 10 50.79 15.29 -38.46
CA ARG A 10 50.88 14.08 -37.63
C ARG A 10 50.98 14.37 -36.14
N LEU A 11 51.72 15.40 -35.73
CA LEU A 11 51.82 15.82 -34.34
C LEU A 11 50.51 16.42 -33.80
N VAL A 12 49.75 17.16 -34.61
CA VAL A 12 48.43 17.68 -34.24
C VAL A 12 47.39 16.58 -34.14
N LEU A 13 47.39 15.59 -35.04
CA LEU A 13 46.52 14.44 -34.98
C LEU A 13 46.83 13.49 -33.80
N LEU A 14 48.14 13.32 -33.47
CA LEU A 14 48.51 12.54 -32.29
C LEU A 14 48.15 13.27 -30.97
N GLY A 15 48.27 14.61 -30.95
CA GLY A 15 47.82 15.44 -29.81
C GLY A 15 46.33 15.43 -29.61
N LEU A 16 45.55 15.44 -30.68
CA LEU A 16 44.08 15.30 -30.64
C LEU A 16 43.66 13.89 -30.22
N TRP A 17 44.37 12.85 -30.64
CA TRP A 17 44.08 11.46 -30.21
C TRP A 17 44.43 11.23 -28.73
N LEU A 18 45.51 11.80 -28.22
CA LEU A 18 45.87 11.75 -26.81
C LEU A 18 44.95 12.62 -25.94
N ALA A 19 44.40 13.73 -26.46
CA ALA A 19 43.42 14.55 -25.76
C ALA A 19 42.02 13.86 -25.70
N VAL A 20 41.66 13.08 -26.72
CA VAL A 20 40.41 12.26 -26.71
C VAL A 20 40.57 11.09 -25.76
N LEU A 21 41.72 10.43 -25.66
CA LEU A 21 41.97 9.36 -24.68
C LEU A 21 42.15 9.87 -23.24
N ALA A 22 42.54 11.14 -23.04
CA ALA A 22 42.61 11.75 -21.71
C ALA A 22 41.27 12.33 -21.25
N GLY A 23 40.28 12.49 -22.16
CA GLY A 23 38.95 13.01 -21.83
C GLY A 23 37.95 11.96 -21.36
N GLU A 24 38.26 10.67 -21.48
CA GLU A 24 37.34 9.56 -21.09
C GLU A 24 37.69 8.82 -19.80
N CYS A 25 38.67 9.30 -19.04
CA CYS A 25 38.79 8.93 -17.64
C CYS A 25 38.12 10.01 -16.76
N ALA A 26 36.85 10.27 -16.96
CA ALA A 26 36.01 10.73 -15.85
C ALA A 26 36.12 9.64 -14.78
N ALA A 27 36.90 9.90 -13.73
CA ALA A 27 36.92 8.99 -12.58
C ALA A 27 35.47 8.75 -12.18
N LEU A 28 35.00 7.52 -12.34
CA LEU A 28 33.69 7.10 -11.84
C LEU A 28 33.67 7.59 -10.40
N GLU A 29 32.74 8.50 -10.08
CA GLU A 29 32.59 8.94 -8.70
C GLU A 29 32.42 7.68 -7.85
N PRO A 30 33.17 7.55 -6.74
CA PRO A 30 33.07 6.37 -5.90
C PRO A 30 31.62 6.19 -5.47
N LEU A 31 31.08 4.98 -5.66
CA LEU A 31 29.73 4.66 -5.25
C LEU A 31 29.52 5.03 -3.79
N ARG A 32 28.53 5.86 -3.50
CA ARG A 32 28.24 6.30 -2.12
C ARG A 32 27.87 5.08 -1.26
N PRO A 33 28.36 4.99 -0.02
CA PRO A 33 28.06 3.88 0.87
C PRO A 33 26.57 3.83 1.22
N VAL A 34 26.09 2.65 1.53
CA VAL A 34 24.80 2.42 2.19
C VAL A 34 25.11 2.05 3.63
N TYR A 35 24.37 2.65 4.54
CA TYR A 35 24.43 2.32 5.96
C TYR A 35 23.38 1.29 6.29
N ARG A 36 23.74 0.29 7.11
CA ARG A 36 22.80 -0.77 7.52
C ARG A 36 22.73 -0.80 9.04
N LEU A 37 21.49 -0.81 9.57
CA LEU A 37 21.22 -0.93 11.00
C LEU A 37 20.38 -2.18 11.25
N ASP A 38 20.88 -3.08 12.10
CA ASP A 38 20.14 -4.29 12.49
C ASP A 38 19.27 -4.00 13.73
N LEU A 39 17.96 -4.06 13.52
CA LEU A 39 16.92 -3.95 14.54
C LEU A 39 16.15 -5.25 14.76
N SER A 40 16.59 -6.36 14.16
CA SER A 40 15.90 -7.65 14.25
C SER A 40 15.78 -8.18 15.69
N GLY A 41 16.68 -7.76 16.57
CA GLY A 41 16.61 -8.08 18.00
C GLY A 41 15.33 -7.58 18.70
N LEU A 42 14.65 -6.57 18.15
CA LEU A 42 13.37 -6.10 18.69
C LEU A 42 12.26 -7.16 18.58
N ASN A 43 12.36 -8.07 17.60
CA ASN A 43 11.40 -9.16 17.44
C ASN A 43 11.58 -10.28 18.48
N GLN A 44 12.67 -10.26 19.26
CA GLN A 44 12.94 -11.19 20.35
C GLN A 44 12.40 -10.70 21.70
N LEU A 45 11.92 -9.46 21.77
CA LEU A 45 11.39 -8.90 22.99
C LEU A 45 10.03 -9.51 23.33
N GLU A 46 9.79 -9.74 24.61
CA GLU A 46 8.48 -10.18 25.10
C GLU A 46 7.51 -8.99 25.16
N LEU A 47 6.69 -8.83 24.14
CA LEU A 47 5.82 -7.69 23.95
C LEU A 47 4.55 -7.72 24.83
N THR A 48 4.33 -8.80 25.56
CA THR A 48 3.35 -8.84 26.67
C THR A 48 3.81 -8.02 27.86
N ASN A 49 5.12 -7.72 27.96
CA ASN A 49 5.67 -6.77 28.92
C ASN A 49 5.53 -5.35 28.38
N PRO A 50 4.72 -4.48 29.03
CA PRO A 50 4.48 -3.11 28.54
C PRO A 50 5.74 -2.26 28.40
N ALA A 51 6.75 -2.44 29.22
CA ALA A 51 8.01 -1.69 29.13
C ALA A 51 8.83 -2.13 27.91
N ALA A 52 8.92 -3.44 27.66
CA ALA A 52 9.58 -3.98 26.47
C ALA A 52 8.85 -3.55 25.20
N ALA A 53 7.53 -3.61 25.18
CA ALA A 53 6.70 -3.17 24.05
C ALA A 53 6.93 -1.67 23.76
N ARG A 54 6.92 -0.81 24.79
CA ARG A 54 7.21 0.62 24.63
C ARG A 54 8.60 0.86 24.05
N LYS A 55 9.62 0.24 24.62
CA LYS A 55 11.00 0.41 24.16
C LYS A 55 11.17 0.02 22.71
N ALA A 56 10.59 -1.11 22.31
CA ALA A 56 10.66 -1.58 20.93
C ALA A 56 9.95 -0.62 19.97
N TRP A 57 8.75 -0.16 20.31
CA TRP A 57 8.02 0.80 19.49
C TRP A 57 8.74 2.15 19.40
N ASP A 58 9.23 2.68 20.53
CA ASP A 58 9.96 3.95 20.56
C ASP A 58 11.24 3.88 19.73
N THR A 59 11.94 2.73 19.76
CA THR A 59 13.11 2.49 18.93
C THR A 59 12.74 2.48 17.44
N LEU A 60 11.69 1.74 17.07
CA LEU A 60 11.21 1.69 15.67
C LEU A 60 10.70 3.04 15.18
N HIS A 61 9.99 3.79 16.03
CA HIS A 61 9.48 5.11 15.67
C HIS A 61 10.62 6.11 15.43
N ALA A 62 11.61 6.14 16.32
CA ALA A 62 12.80 6.97 16.14
C ALA A 62 13.60 6.53 14.89
N ALA A 63 13.78 5.22 14.68
CA ALA A 63 14.48 4.70 13.51
C ALA A 63 13.73 5.00 12.20
N ALA A 64 12.40 4.84 12.16
CA ALA A 64 11.60 5.18 10.99
C ALA A 64 11.64 6.69 10.69
N SER A 65 11.62 7.54 11.72
CA SER A 65 11.77 8.98 11.51
C SER A 65 13.15 9.36 10.99
N LEU A 66 14.22 8.75 11.51
CA LEU A 66 15.57 8.91 10.98
C LEU A 66 15.64 8.45 9.52
N GLN A 67 15.17 7.24 9.26
CA GLN A 67 15.21 6.62 7.93
C GLN A 67 14.47 7.47 6.90
N GLY A 68 13.25 7.92 7.20
CA GLY A 68 12.48 8.78 6.31
C GLY A 68 13.17 10.10 5.98
N ILE A 69 13.86 10.70 6.96
CA ILE A 69 14.61 11.94 6.75
C ILE A 69 15.86 11.70 5.87
N VAL A 70 16.66 10.68 6.22
CA VAL A 70 17.96 10.46 5.56
C VAL A 70 17.83 9.85 4.17
N ASN A 71 16.74 9.11 3.91
CA ASN A 71 16.45 8.52 2.62
C ASN A 71 15.61 9.42 1.69
N ARG A 72 15.25 10.64 2.09
CA ARG A 72 14.38 11.50 1.27
C ARG A 72 14.89 11.72 -0.15
N ASP A 73 16.17 11.98 -0.30
CA ASP A 73 16.77 12.36 -1.57
C ASP A 73 17.51 11.19 -2.26
N GLU A 74 17.97 10.22 -1.49
CA GLU A 74 18.73 9.06 -1.97
C GLU A 74 18.67 7.90 -0.96
N ALA A 75 18.90 6.67 -1.43
CA ALA A 75 18.95 5.48 -0.60
C ALA A 75 20.23 5.45 0.26
N ASN A 76 20.14 5.82 1.54
CA ASN A 76 21.27 5.92 2.46
C ASN A 76 21.24 4.90 3.58
N LEU A 77 20.07 4.72 4.24
CA LEU A 77 19.92 3.91 5.45
C LEU A 77 18.96 2.76 5.19
N PHE A 78 19.44 1.54 5.34
CA PHE A 78 18.67 0.30 5.29
C PHE A 78 18.50 -0.25 6.72
N LEU A 79 17.28 -0.64 7.10
CA LEU A 79 16.98 -1.28 8.38
C LEU A 79 16.73 -2.78 8.15
N ARG A 80 17.43 -3.61 8.91
CA ARG A 80 17.13 -5.04 9.02
C ARG A 80 16.21 -5.26 10.20
N HIS A 81 14.89 -5.31 9.95
CA HIS A 81 13.87 -5.47 10.98
C HIS A 81 13.13 -6.81 10.88
N MET A 82 12.77 -7.22 9.67
CA MET A 82 12.11 -8.49 9.34
C MET A 82 13.11 -9.41 8.61
N PRO A 83 13.96 -10.17 9.32
CA PRO A 83 15.13 -10.83 8.72
C PRO A 83 14.83 -11.66 7.47
N GLU A 84 13.77 -12.48 7.48
CA GLU A 84 13.42 -13.33 6.34
C GLU A 84 13.18 -12.49 5.06
N THR A 85 12.46 -11.38 5.19
CA THR A 85 12.09 -10.50 4.08
C THR A 85 13.22 -9.54 3.72
N ASP A 86 13.80 -8.88 4.72
CA ASP A 86 14.81 -7.85 4.51
C ASP A 86 16.12 -8.45 3.97
N ASP A 87 16.54 -9.64 4.45
CA ASP A 87 17.74 -10.30 3.95
C ASP A 87 17.54 -10.78 2.50
N PHE A 88 16.36 -11.31 2.14
CA PHE A 88 16.06 -11.70 0.76
C PHE A 88 16.22 -10.51 -0.19
N TRP A 89 15.55 -9.39 0.11
CA TRP A 89 15.61 -8.20 -0.76
C TRP A 89 16.98 -7.54 -0.74
N TRP A 90 17.66 -7.51 0.39
CA TRP A 90 19.01 -7.00 0.49
C TRP A 90 19.98 -7.78 -0.42
N ASP A 91 19.94 -9.12 -0.36
CA ASP A 91 20.81 -9.98 -1.17
C ASP A 91 20.48 -9.84 -2.66
N TRP A 92 19.19 -9.83 -3.00
CA TRP A 92 18.76 -9.64 -4.39
C TRP A 92 19.21 -8.29 -4.96
N LEU A 93 19.02 -7.20 -4.23
CA LEU A 93 19.41 -5.87 -4.68
C LEU A 93 20.93 -5.72 -4.85
N ARG A 94 21.74 -6.50 -4.14
CA ARG A 94 23.20 -6.47 -4.17
C ARG A 94 23.82 -7.50 -5.10
N ALA A 95 23.04 -8.42 -5.65
CA ALA A 95 23.51 -9.40 -6.61
C ALA A 95 24.12 -8.71 -7.86
N GLU A 96 24.96 -9.43 -8.58
CA GLU A 96 25.61 -8.93 -9.80
C GLU A 96 24.57 -8.42 -10.82
N GLY A 97 24.77 -7.21 -11.33
CA GLY A 97 23.85 -6.58 -12.27
C GLY A 97 22.63 -5.92 -11.67
N HIS A 98 22.43 -5.99 -10.34
CA HIS A 98 21.31 -5.34 -9.66
C HIS A 98 21.69 -3.95 -9.11
N TRP A 99 20.69 -3.19 -8.74
CA TRP A 99 20.75 -1.76 -8.40
C TRP A 99 21.81 -1.40 -7.35
N MET A 100 22.03 -2.23 -6.34
CA MET A 100 22.95 -1.97 -5.24
C MET A 100 24.30 -2.68 -5.40
N HIS A 101 24.51 -3.36 -6.53
CA HIS A 101 25.76 -4.08 -6.79
C HIS A 101 26.98 -3.17 -6.63
N GLY A 102 27.99 -3.65 -5.89
CA GLY A 102 29.26 -2.95 -5.69
C GLY A 102 29.20 -1.73 -4.74
N ARG A 103 28.02 -1.30 -4.25
CA ARG A 103 27.97 -0.21 -3.26
C ARG A 103 28.60 -0.65 -1.94
N PRO A 104 29.53 0.13 -1.35
CA PRO A 104 30.08 -0.14 -0.03
C PRO A 104 28.96 -0.16 1.04
N VAL A 105 29.11 -1.01 2.05
CA VAL A 105 28.18 -1.10 3.18
C VAL A 105 28.91 -0.72 4.46
N ILE A 106 28.28 0.12 5.27
CA ILE A 106 28.75 0.50 6.60
C ILE A 106 27.73 0.01 7.61
N GLU A 107 28.12 -0.96 8.43
CA GLU A 107 27.27 -1.46 9.51
C GLU A 107 27.27 -0.47 10.67
N LEU A 108 26.07 -0.11 11.13
CA LEU A 108 25.85 0.73 12.30
C LEU A 108 25.60 -0.16 13.53
N ARG A 109 26.15 0.21 14.67
CA ARG A 109 26.09 -0.60 15.90
C ARG A 109 24.73 -0.61 16.56
N ASP A 110 24.07 0.54 16.60
CA ASP A 110 22.81 0.79 17.27
C ASP A 110 22.13 2.07 16.77
N LEU A 111 20.93 2.37 17.26
CA LEU A 111 20.20 3.58 16.89
C LEU A 111 20.97 4.86 17.22
N ALA A 112 21.71 4.90 18.32
CA ALA A 112 22.47 6.07 18.72
C ALA A 112 23.63 6.36 17.76
N ASP A 113 24.31 5.30 17.30
CA ASP A 113 25.36 5.39 16.26
C ASP A 113 24.78 5.89 14.93
N ALA A 114 23.58 5.39 14.55
CA ALA A 114 22.87 5.87 13.37
C ALA A 114 22.50 7.36 13.49
N VAL A 115 21.94 7.78 14.60
CA VAL A 115 21.58 9.18 14.85
C VAL A 115 22.84 10.08 14.82
N GLN A 116 23.94 9.65 15.40
CA GLN A 116 25.19 10.41 15.37
C GLN A 116 25.77 10.52 13.96
N THR A 117 25.74 9.43 13.20
CA THR A 117 26.20 9.38 11.81
C THR A 117 25.44 10.37 10.92
N PHE A 118 24.13 10.43 11.11
CA PHE A 118 23.26 11.29 10.31
C PHE A 118 22.90 12.62 10.98
N ALA A 119 23.54 12.98 12.10
CA ALA A 119 23.29 14.23 12.81
C ALA A 119 23.28 15.49 11.91
N PRO A 120 24.13 15.61 10.86
CA PRO A 120 24.10 16.77 9.95
C PRO A 120 22.79 16.90 9.15
N LYS A 121 22.03 15.82 8.95
CA LYS A 121 20.73 15.84 8.27
C LYS A 121 19.56 16.17 9.22
N LEU A 122 19.80 16.24 10.52
CA LEU A 122 18.78 16.46 11.54
C LEU A 122 18.83 17.88 12.09
N LYS A 123 17.68 18.54 12.17
CA LYS A 123 17.57 19.85 12.86
C LYS A 123 17.40 19.70 14.36
N GLY A 124 16.94 18.53 14.81
CA GLY A 124 16.74 18.31 16.22
C GLY A 124 15.82 17.13 16.51
N VAL A 125 15.14 17.20 17.64
CA VAL A 125 14.12 16.22 18.04
C VAL A 125 12.77 16.90 18.26
N VAL A 126 11.69 16.14 18.09
CA VAL A 126 10.37 16.45 18.57
C VAL A 126 9.98 15.42 19.63
N VAL A 127 9.72 15.90 20.83
CA VAL A 127 9.37 15.04 21.98
C VAL A 127 7.87 15.10 22.19
N TYR A 128 7.21 13.95 22.03
CA TYR A 128 5.76 13.84 22.15
C TYR A 128 5.32 13.41 23.57
N ASP A 129 4.07 13.75 23.89
CA ASP A 129 3.46 13.53 25.19
C ASP A 129 2.70 12.20 25.23
N PRO A 130 3.13 11.20 26.01
CA PRO A 130 2.39 9.94 26.15
C PRO A 130 1.02 10.09 26.83
N GLN A 131 0.76 11.22 27.52
CA GLN A 131 -0.55 11.51 28.11
C GLN A 131 -1.59 11.91 27.04
N VAL A 132 -1.13 12.36 25.87
CA VAL A 132 -1.95 12.65 24.69
C VAL A 132 -1.39 11.84 23.52
N PRO A 133 -1.79 10.56 23.39
CA PRO A 133 -1.20 9.60 22.45
C PRO A 133 -1.12 10.07 20.99
N ALA A 134 -2.10 10.85 20.54
CA ALA A 134 -2.13 11.48 19.22
C ALA A 134 -0.88 12.31 18.91
N THR A 135 -0.20 12.85 19.93
CA THR A 135 1.03 13.63 19.75
C THR A 135 2.18 12.81 19.15
N ALA A 136 2.13 11.47 19.23
CA ALA A 136 3.08 10.59 18.55
C ALA A 136 3.00 10.77 17.01
N LEU A 137 1.80 10.86 16.45
CA LEU A 137 1.60 11.07 15.02
C LEU A 137 1.86 12.53 14.61
N LEU A 138 1.58 13.48 15.52
CA LEU A 138 2.05 14.85 15.31
C LEU A 138 3.58 14.89 15.22
N ALA A 139 4.27 14.14 16.07
CA ALA A 139 5.73 14.06 16.01
C ALA A 139 6.21 13.47 14.68
N SER A 140 5.52 12.49 14.10
CA SER A 140 5.81 11.96 12.76
C SER A 140 5.63 13.02 11.66
N THR A 141 4.55 13.81 11.73
CA THR A 141 4.34 14.95 10.81
C THR A 141 5.49 15.96 10.93
N ILE A 142 5.84 16.34 12.15
CA ILE A 142 6.92 17.30 12.41
C ILE A 142 8.28 16.73 11.98
N ALA A 143 8.51 15.43 12.20
CA ALA A 143 9.71 14.73 11.76
C ALA A 143 9.91 14.89 10.25
N GLY A 144 8.87 14.62 9.47
CA GLY A 144 8.92 14.77 8.01
C GLY A 144 9.07 16.21 7.54
N VAL A 145 8.35 17.16 8.16
CA VAL A 145 8.33 18.56 7.72
C VAL A 145 9.52 19.37 8.21
N GLU A 146 10.05 19.05 9.41
CA GLU A 146 11.10 19.85 10.06
C GLU A 146 12.44 19.10 10.23
N ASP A 147 12.59 17.90 9.71
CA ASP A 147 13.79 17.06 9.80
C ASP A 147 14.19 16.79 11.27
N ARG A 148 13.24 16.34 12.09
CA ARG A 148 13.41 16.07 13.53
C ARG A 148 13.15 14.61 13.85
N LEU A 149 13.88 14.04 14.81
CA LEU A 149 13.54 12.71 15.31
C LEU A 149 12.29 12.76 16.18
N ALA A 150 11.36 11.84 15.96
CA ALA A 150 10.20 11.66 16.81
C ALA A 150 10.56 10.78 18.01
N ILE A 151 10.43 11.32 19.23
CA ILE A 151 10.86 10.66 20.47
C ILE A 151 9.77 10.82 21.52
N ARG A 152 9.45 9.72 22.26
CA ARG A 152 8.54 9.75 23.40
C ARG A 152 9.16 10.50 24.59
N ASN A 153 8.38 11.27 25.33
CA ASN A 153 8.75 11.75 26.64
C ASN A 153 8.68 10.58 27.65
N ASP A 154 9.80 9.88 27.83
CA ASP A 154 9.93 8.78 28.76
C ASP A 154 11.19 8.99 29.65
N PRO A 155 11.01 9.31 30.94
CA PRO A 155 12.14 9.57 31.86
C PRO A 155 12.86 8.30 32.32
N ALA A 156 12.41 7.10 31.94
CA ALA A 156 13.07 5.84 32.31
C ALA A 156 14.54 5.82 31.90
N VAL A 157 15.41 5.23 32.70
CA VAL A 157 16.87 5.24 32.49
C VAL A 157 17.28 4.57 31.18
N ASP A 158 16.56 3.53 30.78
CA ASP A 158 16.80 2.71 29.60
C ASP A 158 15.93 3.12 28.39
N SER A 159 15.25 4.27 28.47
CA SER A 159 14.41 4.77 27.39
C SER A 159 15.22 5.37 26.25
N VAL A 160 14.65 5.36 25.04
CA VAL A 160 15.20 6.05 23.87
C VAL A 160 15.39 7.56 24.14
N PHE A 161 14.46 8.17 24.88
CA PHE A 161 14.57 9.57 25.29
C PHE A 161 15.81 9.82 26.16
N THR A 162 16.04 9.00 27.17
CA THR A 162 17.20 9.14 28.05
C THR A 162 18.49 8.88 27.30
N GLU A 163 18.53 7.87 26.45
CA GLU A 163 19.70 7.54 25.64
C GLU A 163 20.06 8.65 24.64
N LEU A 164 19.10 9.16 23.89
CA LEU A 164 19.37 10.08 22.79
C LEU A 164 19.29 11.56 23.18
N VAL A 165 18.48 11.93 24.15
CA VAL A 165 18.22 13.35 24.49
C VAL A 165 18.87 13.78 25.79
N LYS A 166 18.82 12.93 26.82
CA LYS A 166 19.24 13.26 28.20
C LYS A 166 20.72 12.99 28.43
N LEU A 167 21.27 11.89 27.93
CA LEU A 167 22.64 11.46 28.16
C LEU A 167 23.63 11.91 27.07
N ARG A 168 23.12 12.27 25.90
CA ARG A 168 23.94 12.78 24.81
C ARG A 168 23.54 14.21 24.53
N GLU A 169 24.52 15.08 24.34
CA GLU A 169 24.29 16.49 23.96
C GLU A 169 23.69 16.65 22.56
N PHE A 170 23.00 15.65 22.06
CA PHE A 170 22.34 15.61 20.77
C PHE A 170 20.82 15.71 20.98
N PRO A 171 20.16 16.36 20.07
CA PRO A 171 20.45 17.60 19.37
C PRO A 171 20.01 18.80 20.23
N LYS A 172 20.66 19.95 20.04
CA LYS A 172 20.42 21.18 20.80
C LYS A 172 19.00 21.76 20.64
N ASP A 173 18.33 21.47 19.52
CA ASP A 173 16.99 21.97 19.24
C ASP A 173 15.92 20.92 19.55
N VAL A 174 15.11 21.18 20.58
CA VAL A 174 14.09 20.28 21.10
C VAL A 174 12.72 20.96 21.06
N VAL A 175 11.86 20.46 20.19
CA VAL A 175 10.42 20.81 20.18
C VAL A 175 9.70 19.88 21.15
N ARG A 176 8.90 20.43 22.06
CA ARG A 176 8.10 19.65 23.01
C ARG A 176 6.61 19.82 22.71
N LEU A 177 5.88 18.71 22.68
CA LEU A 177 4.41 18.69 22.52
C LEU A 177 3.71 18.59 23.89
N PHE A 178 4.34 19.16 24.93
CA PHE A 178 3.85 19.28 26.30
C PHE A 178 4.41 20.56 26.92
N GLN A 179 3.83 21.00 28.03
CA GLN A 179 4.25 22.20 28.76
C GLN A 179 5.61 22.02 29.45
N PRO A 180 6.34 23.10 29.76
CA PRO A 180 7.62 23.02 30.45
C PRO A 180 7.57 22.30 31.79
N ASP A 181 6.43 22.32 32.48
CA ASP A 181 6.18 21.63 33.75
C ASP A 181 5.79 20.16 33.58
N GLY A 182 5.76 19.65 32.36
CA GLY A 182 5.40 18.26 32.02
C GLY A 182 3.89 18.00 31.89
N THR A 183 3.05 19.01 32.05
CA THR A 183 1.60 18.87 31.84
C THR A 183 1.27 18.86 30.35
N PRO A 184 0.14 18.23 29.94
CA PRO A 184 -0.27 18.20 28.54
C PRO A 184 -0.44 19.59 27.93
N LEU A 185 0.06 19.76 26.72
CA LEU A 185 -0.19 20.96 25.90
C LEU A 185 -1.65 21.00 25.43
N PHE A 186 -2.22 19.86 25.08
CA PHE A 186 -3.60 19.70 24.64
C PHE A 186 -4.43 19.09 25.77
N THR A 187 -5.45 19.83 26.19
CA THR A 187 -6.24 19.47 27.39
C THR A 187 -7.70 19.13 27.08
N GLY A 188 -8.15 19.35 25.83
CA GLY A 188 -9.56 19.26 25.50
C GLY A 188 -10.42 20.38 26.13
N LYS A 189 -9.81 21.53 26.52
CA LYS A 189 -10.51 22.62 27.21
C LYS A 189 -10.04 24.00 26.71
N GLY A 190 -10.92 24.97 26.79
CA GLY A 190 -10.61 26.34 26.45
C GLY A 190 -10.34 26.54 24.96
N LYS A 191 -9.19 27.06 24.61
CA LYS A 191 -8.74 27.24 23.23
C LYS A 191 -7.63 26.26 22.86
N ILE A 192 -7.59 25.90 21.58
CA ILE A 192 -6.47 25.13 21.01
C ILE A 192 -5.21 25.98 21.11
N PRO A 193 -4.11 25.47 21.67
CA PRO A 193 -2.89 26.25 21.93
C PRO A 193 -2.39 27.03 20.72
N HIS A 194 -2.07 28.30 20.93
CA HIS A 194 -1.54 29.19 19.88
C HIS A 194 -2.46 29.37 18.64
N THR A 195 -3.76 29.20 18.83
CA THR A 195 -4.79 29.47 17.81
C THR A 195 -5.96 30.26 18.42
N ASP A 196 -6.83 30.80 17.56
CA ASP A 196 -8.10 31.41 17.98
C ASP A 196 -9.25 30.40 18.06
N LEU A 197 -8.99 29.14 17.73
CA LEU A 197 -9.99 28.08 17.72
C LEU A 197 -10.35 27.64 19.13
N ASP A 198 -11.64 27.46 19.38
CA ASP A 198 -12.10 26.82 20.60
C ASP A 198 -11.79 25.32 20.59
N SER A 199 -11.51 24.76 21.76
CA SER A 199 -11.29 23.33 21.93
C SER A 199 -12.52 22.54 21.48
N THR A 200 -12.27 21.41 20.85
CA THR A 200 -13.31 20.44 20.45
C THR A 200 -13.89 19.67 21.65
N GLY A 201 -13.31 19.80 22.82
CA GLY A 201 -13.58 18.95 23.98
C GLY A 201 -12.74 17.68 24.03
N SER A 202 -11.82 17.50 23.08
CA SER A 202 -10.95 16.34 22.91
C SER A 202 -9.50 16.79 22.75
N ALA A 203 -8.63 16.35 23.64
CA ALA A 203 -7.19 16.63 23.55
C ALA A 203 -6.57 16.06 22.26
N LYS A 204 -7.04 14.90 21.81
CA LYS A 204 -6.66 14.25 20.56
C LYS A 204 -6.99 15.11 19.35
N ASN A 205 -8.25 15.54 19.22
CA ASN A 205 -8.70 16.31 18.08
C ASN A 205 -8.10 17.72 18.08
N ASP A 206 -7.94 18.35 19.26
CA ASP A 206 -7.26 19.63 19.40
C ASP A 206 -5.82 19.57 18.90
N ALA A 207 -5.10 18.46 19.20
CA ALA A 207 -3.75 18.23 18.71
C ALA A 207 -3.70 18.16 17.18
N TYR A 208 -4.61 17.41 16.55
CA TYR A 208 -4.67 17.32 15.09
C TYR A 208 -5.07 18.66 14.44
N LEU A 209 -6.01 19.39 14.99
CA LEU A 209 -6.39 20.72 14.45
C LEU A 209 -5.27 21.74 14.59
N TRP A 210 -4.51 21.70 15.70
CA TRP A 210 -3.32 22.52 15.88
C TRP A 210 -2.26 22.20 14.80
N ALA A 211 -1.98 20.91 14.58
CA ALA A 211 -1.02 20.50 13.57
C ALA A 211 -1.51 20.81 12.16
N LYS A 212 -2.81 20.66 11.90
CA LYS A 212 -3.43 21.01 10.64
C LYS A 212 -3.21 22.49 10.30
N ALA A 213 -3.54 23.40 11.22
CA ALA A 213 -3.34 24.83 11.01
C ALA A 213 -1.87 25.19 10.76
N ARG A 214 -0.94 24.56 11.48
CA ARG A 214 0.49 24.88 11.45
C ARG A 214 1.25 24.28 10.28
N TYR A 215 0.84 23.11 9.80
CA TYR A 215 1.58 22.34 8.82
C TYR A 215 0.79 22.07 7.54
N LEU A 216 -0.43 21.56 7.62
CA LEU A 216 -1.23 21.20 6.46
C LEU A 216 -1.79 22.44 5.77
N ASP A 217 -2.52 23.30 6.49
CA ASP A 217 -3.09 24.53 5.93
C ASP A 217 -2.02 25.51 5.46
N ALA A 218 -0.86 25.49 6.12
CA ALA A 218 0.30 26.28 5.72
C ALA A 218 1.04 25.71 4.48
N GLY A 219 0.57 24.62 3.89
CA GLY A 219 1.15 24.00 2.70
C GLY A 219 2.56 23.41 2.91
N ARG A 220 2.91 23.08 4.15
CA ARG A 220 4.22 22.51 4.52
C ARG A 220 4.27 21.00 4.38
N CYS A 221 3.11 20.33 4.38
CA CYS A 221 2.98 18.91 4.17
C CYS A 221 2.89 18.55 2.68
N SER A 222 2.98 17.26 2.40
CA SER A 222 2.73 16.69 1.07
C SER A 222 1.36 17.12 0.52
N ARG A 223 1.27 17.34 -0.78
CA ARG A 223 0.00 17.53 -1.50
C ARG A 223 -0.52 16.25 -2.14
N GLU A 224 0.22 15.15 -1.99
CA GLU A 224 -0.08 13.86 -2.58
C GLU A 224 -0.38 12.80 -1.51
N PHE A 225 0.23 12.91 -0.31
CA PHE A 225 0.17 11.87 0.71
C PHE A 225 -0.37 12.37 2.04
N LEU A 226 -1.33 11.63 2.58
CA LEU A 226 -1.70 11.59 3.99
C LEU A 226 -1.29 10.23 4.57
N ALA A 227 -1.11 10.15 5.88
CA ALA A 227 -0.69 8.93 6.55
C ALA A 227 -1.63 8.62 7.73
N TYR A 228 -2.38 7.55 7.62
CA TYR A 228 -3.28 7.07 8.65
C TYR A 228 -2.64 5.90 9.40
N TYR A 229 -2.28 6.14 10.67
CA TYR A 229 -1.63 5.15 11.53
C TYR A 229 -2.26 5.14 12.92
N MET A 230 -2.09 4.04 13.63
CA MET A 230 -2.49 3.98 15.04
C MET A 230 -1.53 4.79 15.89
N ASP A 231 -2.07 5.55 16.83
CA ASP A 231 -1.29 6.29 17.79
C ASP A 231 -0.69 5.39 18.89
N SER A 232 0.07 5.98 19.80
CA SER A 232 0.78 5.23 20.84
C SER A 232 -0.12 4.62 21.93
N HIS A 233 -1.42 4.93 21.98
CA HIS A 233 -2.37 4.30 22.91
C HIS A 233 -2.43 2.78 22.71
N TRP A 234 -2.43 2.35 21.47
CA TRP A 234 -2.59 0.95 21.09
C TRP A 234 -1.43 0.04 21.47
N LEU A 235 -0.31 0.63 21.85
CA LEU A 235 0.85 -0.10 22.36
C LEU A 235 0.72 -0.46 23.82
N THR A 236 0.16 0.45 24.61
CA THR A 236 -0.05 0.26 26.05
C THR A 236 -1.31 -0.53 26.34
N ASN A 237 -2.20 -0.60 25.36
CA ASN A 237 -3.42 -1.41 25.39
C ASN A 237 -3.36 -2.44 24.26
N PRO A 238 -2.44 -3.39 24.33
CA PRO A 238 -2.27 -4.39 23.28
C PRO A 238 -3.57 -5.13 23.07
N ALA A 239 -3.82 -5.49 21.82
CA ALA A 239 -4.88 -6.43 21.49
C ALA A 239 -4.79 -7.66 22.41
N PRO A 240 -5.93 -8.25 22.80
CA PRO A 240 -5.93 -9.38 23.71
C PRO A 240 -5.01 -10.51 23.27
N PRO A 241 -4.50 -11.33 24.19
CA PRO A 241 -3.56 -12.42 23.90
C PRO A 241 -4.00 -13.40 22.82
N SER A 242 -5.32 -13.53 22.58
CA SER A 242 -5.89 -14.35 21.50
C SER A 242 -5.45 -13.92 20.09
N GLN A 243 -4.88 -12.75 19.94
CA GLN A 243 -4.44 -12.20 18.66
C GLN A 243 -2.92 -12.29 18.44
N GLY A 244 -2.19 -12.86 19.37
CA GLY A 244 -0.75 -13.07 19.31
C GLY A 244 0.07 -11.87 19.83
N PRO A 245 1.27 -12.16 20.38
CA PRO A 245 2.05 -11.17 21.15
C PRO A 245 2.63 -10.03 20.31
N ASN A 246 2.72 -10.17 18.99
CA ASN A 246 3.51 -9.27 18.13
C ASN A 246 2.69 -8.26 17.33
N ARG A 247 1.41 -8.17 17.55
CA ARG A 247 0.55 -7.35 16.68
C ARG A 247 0.77 -5.85 16.81
N GLY A 248 1.15 -5.38 17.99
CA GLY A 248 1.42 -3.96 18.20
C GLY A 248 2.69 -3.45 17.52
N LEU A 249 3.69 -4.28 17.34
CA LEU A 249 5.01 -3.86 16.90
C LEU A 249 5.31 -4.11 15.44
N SER A 250 5.00 -5.32 14.96
CA SER A 250 5.42 -5.71 13.63
C SER A 250 4.47 -5.21 12.57
N ASN A 251 3.22 -4.93 12.91
CA ASN A 251 2.21 -5.06 11.89
C ASN A 251 1.56 -3.78 11.45
N THR A 252 1.38 -2.78 12.30
CA THR A 252 0.35 -1.83 11.91
C THR A 252 0.61 -0.44 12.38
N THR A 253 1.48 -0.29 13.35
CA THR A 253 1.73 1.02 13.92
C THR A 253 2.83 1.77 13.20
N LEU A 254 3.73 1.06 12.49
CA LEU A 254 4.91 1.67 11.87
C LEU A 254 5.28 1.08 10.48
N ALA A 255 4.46 0.21 9.89
CA ALA A 255 4.73 -0.29 8.54
C ALA A 255 4.79 0.86 7.53
N ASN A 256 5.88 0.96 6.77
CA ASN A 256 6.13 2.05 5.81
C ASN A 256 6.10 3.48 6.38
N HIS A 257 6.16 3.65 7.68
CA HIS A 257 6.14 4.95 8.35
C HIS A 257 7.26 5.87 7.83
N ASP A 258 8.43 5.29 7.59
CA ASP A 258 9.60 5.93 7.00
C ASP A 258 9.31 6.57 5.64
N PHE A 259 8.53 5.89 4.78
CA PHE A 259 8.14 6.43 3.47
C PHE A 259 7.31 7.71 3.63
N PHE A 260 6.26 7.68 4.44
CA PHE A 260 5.38 8.83 4.63
C PHE A 260 6.09 10.00 5.31
N ILE A 261 7.06 9.74 6.20
CA ILE A 261 7.96 10.77 6.74
C ILE A 261 8.82 11.37 5.63
N SER A 262 9.41 10.55 4.74
CA SER A 262 10.21 11.04 3.61
C SER A 262 9.39 11.94 2.68
N GLN A 263 8.11 11.61 2.48
CA GLN A 263 7.16 12.38 1.68
C GLN A 263 6.57 13.60 2.40
N ARG A 264 6.91 13.84 3.67
CA ARG A 264 6.33 14.91 4.50
C ARG A 264 4.81 14.81 4.61
N ALA A 265 4.28 13.60 4.73
CA ALA A 265 2.86 13.40 4.89
C ALA A 265 2.34 14.00 6.20
N PHE A 266 1.06 14.33 6.24
CA PHE A 266 0.36 14.67 7.47
C PHE A 266 -0.17 13.36 8.07
N PHE A 267 0.22 13.06 9.33
CA PHE A 267 -0.13 11.84 10.05
C PHE A 267 -1.31 12.06 10.97
N PHE A 268 -2.20 11.07 11.05
CA PHE A 268 -3.37 11.11 11.93
C PHE A 268 -3.88 9.71 12.30
N ASP A 269 -4.66 9.65 13.40
CA ASP A 269 -5.41 8.50 13.88
C ASP A 269 -6.81 8.97 14.30
N LEU A 270 -7.77 8.95 13.39
CA LEU A 270 -9.12 9.45 13.60
C LEU A 270 -10.15 8.40 13.23
N GLY A 271 -11.23 8.34 14.00
CA GLY A 271 -12.34 7.45 13.74
C GLY A 271 -13.22 7.87 12.56
N VAL A 272 -14.00 6.92 12.07
CA VAL A 272 -14.87 7.10 10.90
C VAL A 272 -16.36 7.11 11.23
N TRP A 273 -16.73 6.64 12.42
CA TRP A 273 -18.13 6.49 12.82
C TRP A 273 -18.63 7.70 13.62
N PRO A 274 -19.70 8.38 13.14
CA PRO A 274 -20.18 9.60 13.80
C PRO A 274 -20.92 9.35 15.13
N GLU A 275 -21.38 8.12 15.37
CA GLU A 275 -22.13 7.73 16.56
C GLU A 275 -21.25 7.15 17.67
N GLU A 276 -19.98 6.87 17.41
CA GLU A 276 -19.10 6.23 18.38
C GLU A 276 -18.01 7.17 18.92
N THR A 277 -17.60 6.86 20.13
CA THR A 277 -16.44 7.44 20.80
C THR A 277 -15.30 6.44 20.73
N PRO A 278 -14.11 6.80 20.22
CA PRO A 278 -12.99 5.88 20.13
C PRO A 278 -12.41 5.54 21.50
N VAL A 279 -11.89 4.33 21.65
CA VAL A 279 -11.32 3.83 22.90
C VAL A 279 -10.02 4.54 23.29
N ASP A 280 -9.32 5.13 22.34
CA ASP A 280 -8.10 5.95 22.56
C ASP A 280 -8.41 7.38 23.04
N ASP A 281 -9.67 7.79 23.01
CA ASP A 281 -10.13 9.07 23.57
C ASP A 281 -11.60 8.97 24.06
N PRO A 282 -11.86 8.21 25.13
CA PRO A 282 -13.21 7.87 25.57
C PRO A 282 -13.99 9.06 26.15
N GLY A 283 -13.33 10.20 26.36
CA GLY A 283 -13.97 11.42 26.87
C GLY A 283 -14.52 12.35 25.81
N GLN A 284 -14.26 12.11 24.53
CA GLN A 284 -14.71 12.98 23.47
C GLN A 284 -16.21 12.83 23.17
N LYS A 285 -16.82 13.88 22.67
CA LYS A 285 -18.18 13.82 22.12
C LYS A 285 -18.21 12.90 20.89
N PRO A 286 -19.19 11.99 20.76
CA PRO A 286 -19.33 11.14 19.57
C PRO A 286 -19.26 11.96 18.27
N GLY A 287 -18.54 11.43 17.27
CA GLY A 287 -18.39 12.05 15.96
C GLY A 287 -17.33 13.16 15.86
N THR A 288 -16.65 13.55 16.95
CA THR A 288 -15.61 14.58 16.90
C THR A 288 -14.47 14.17 15.96
N ASP A 289 -14.03 12.90 15.99
CA ASP A 289 -13.01 12.38 15.07
C ASP A 289 -13.40 12.57 13.60
N VAL A 290 -14.65 12.24 13.25
CA VAL A 290 -15.15 12.35 11.86
C VAL A 290 -15.13 13.81 11.37
N VAL A 291 -15.48 14.75 12.25
CA VAL A 291 -15.47 16.20 11.92
C VAL A 291 -14.03 16.64 11.64
N THR A 292 -13.09 16.26 12.49
CA THR A 292 -11.66 16.57 12.31
C THR A 292 -11.09 15.90 11.05
N LEU A 293 -11.43 14.63 10.81
CA LEU A 293 -11.02 13.90 9.61
C LEU A 293 -11.51 14.61 8.33
N ARG A 294 -12.80 14.98 8.27
CA ARG A 294 -13.34 15.71 7.12
C ARG A 294 -12.64 17.06 6.90
N ALA A 295 -12.26 17.75 7.97
CA ALA A 295 -11.50 19.01 7.84
C ALA A 295 -10.10 18.77 7.23
N ILE A 296 -9.42 17.69 7.61
CA ILE A 296 -8.12 17.31 7.02
C ILE A 296 -8.29 16.93 5.55
N LEU A 297 -9.27 16.08 5.23
CA LEU A 297 -9.53 15.62 3.87
C LEU A 297 -9.91 16.76 2.93
N ARG A 298 -10.70 17.73 3.41
CA ARG A 298 -11.04 18.93 2.62
C ARG A 298 -9.80 19.73 2.26
N THR A 299 -8.96 20.07 3.25
CA THR A 299 -7.71 20.79 2.97
C THR A 299 -6.83 20.03 2.00
N MET A 300 -6.73 18.71 2.14
CA MET A 300 -5.93 17.89 1.23
C MET A 300 -6.49 17.90 -0.19
N SER A 301 -7.80 17.79 -0.37
CA SER A 301 -8.47 17.87 -1.67
C SER A 301 -8.25 19.23 -2.34
N GLU A 302 -8.31 20.33 -1.58
CA GLU A 302 -8.02 21.68 -2.06
C GLU A 302 -6.55 21.81 -2.51
N GLN A 303 -5.60 21.31 -1.71
CA GLN A 303 -4.17 21.39 -2.01
C GLN A 303 -3.73 20.49 -3.15
N SER A 304 -4.38 19.35 -3.34
CA SER A 304 -4.17 18.46 -4.49
C SER A 304 -4.75 19.04 -5.80
N ARG A 305 -5.51 20.15 -5.71
CA ARG A 305 -6.13 20.83 -6.85
C ARG A 305 -7.08 19.93 -7.66
N GLY A 306 -7.81 19.09 -6.97
CA GLY A 306 -8.76 18.14 -7.56
C GLY A 306 -8.13 16.86 -8.12
N ASP A 307 -6.81 16.69 -8.00
CA ASP A 307 -6.17 15.41 -8.33
C ASP A 307 -6.45 14.37 -7.22
N ILE A 308 -6.26 13.10 -7.53
CA ILE A 308 -6.37 12.01 -6.56
C ILE A 308 -5.17 12.06 -5.61
N PHE A 309 -5.42 12.14 -4.31
CA PHE A 309 -4.38 11.99 -3.29
C PHE A 309 -4.44 10.61 -2.64
N THR A 310 -3.34 10.20 -2.04
CA THR A 310 -3.18 8.90 -1.41
C THR A 310 -3.23 9.02 0.11
N VAL A 311 -4.01 8.17 0.76
CA VAL A 311 -3.97 7.96 2.20
C VAL A 311 -3.32 6.61 2.45
N GLY A 312 -2.07 6.64 2.92
CA GLY A 312 -1.32 5.43 3.20
C GLY A 312 -1.50 4.94 4.63
N GLY A 313 -1.13 3.69 4.85
CA GLY A 313 -1.27 3.02 6.12
C GLY A 313 -2.74 2.63 6.38
N MET A 314 -3.07 1.38 6.30
CA MET A 314 -4.36 0.90 6.74
C MET A 314 -4.25 0.52 8.20
N VAL A 315 -4.92 1.28 9.04
CA VAL A 315 -5.03 1.01 10.45
C VAL A 315 -5.83 -0.26 10.66
N PRO A 316 -5.52 -1.07 11.66
CA PRO A 316 -6.31 -2.23 11.98
C PRO A 316 -7.68 -1.83 12.54
N TRP A 317 -8.60 -1.51 11.67
CA TRP A 317 -10.03 -1.30 11.94
C TRP A 317 -10.60 -2.44 12.77
N LEU A 318 -10.00 -3.61 12.65
CA LEU A 318 -10.29 -4.79 13.44
C LEU A 318 -10.26 -4.51 14.95
N TRP A 319 -9.53 -3.50 15.40
CA TRP A 319 -9.39 -3.18 16.84
C TRP A 319 -10.08 -1.91 17.25
N LYS A 320 -10.29 -0.98 16.31
CA LYS A 320 -11.04 0.24 16.56
C LYS A 320 -12.49 0.07 16.14
N TYR A 321 -13.42 0.41 17.01
CA TYR A 321 -14.87 0.37 16.77
C TYR A 321 -15.45 -1.01 16.47
N SER A 322 -14.65 -2.06 16.47
CA SER A 322 -15.09 -3.41 16.09
C SER A 322 -15.61 -4.19 17.27
N GLY A 323 -16.71 -4.90 17.05
CA GLY A 323 -17.16 -5.97 17.92
C GLY A 323 -16.25 -7.20 17.83
N PRO A 324 -16.31 -8.12 18.80
CA PRO A 324 -15.58 -9.37 18.74
C PRO A 324 -16.08 -10.24 17.58
N LEU A 325 -15.13 -10.87 16.87
CA LEU A 325 -15.37 -11.88 15.85
C LEU A 325 -14.61 -13.16 16.20
N PRO A 326 -14.97 -14.33 15.63
CA PRO A 326 -14.19 -15.55 15.82
C PRO A 326 -12.72 -15.32 15.50
N GLY A 327 -11.84 -15.52 16.50
CA GLY A 327 -10.40 -15.24 16.40
C GLY A 327 -9.99 -13.78 16.56
N TRP A 328 -10.94 -12.85 16.83
CA TRP A 328 -10.68 -11.41 16.98
C TRP A 328 -11.46 -10.85 18.17
N ALA A 329 -10.78 -10.19 19.07
CA ALA A 329 -11.43 -9.65 20.25
C ALA A 329 -12.10 -8.29 20.04
N GLY A 330 -11.72 -7.57 18.99
CA GLY A 330 -12.22 -6.21 18.73
C GLY A 330 -11.87 -5.21 19.84
N SER A 331 -12.40 -4.00 19.74
CA SER A 331 -12.27 -2.94 20.76
C SER A 331 -13.50 -2.85 21.69
N GLY A 332 -14.50 -3.71 21.49
CA GLY A 332 -15.81 -3.61 22.15
C GLY A 332 -16.81 -2.70 21.46
N GLY A 333 -16.46 -2.13 20.29
CA GLY A 333 -17.39 -1.37 19.44
C GLY A 333 -18.42 -2.27 18.74
N GLY A 334 -19.42 -1.66 18.08
CA GLY A 334 -20.56 -2.34 17.47
C GLY A 334 -20.36 -2.79 16.01
N HIS A 335 -19.25 -2.37 15.36
CA HIS A 335 -19.11 -2.54 13.92
C HIS A 335 -18.32 -3.80 13.53
N HIS A 336 -18.68 -4.36 12.37
CA HIS A 336 -17.87 -5.39 11.75
C HIS A 336 -16.54 -4.76 11.26
N PRO A 337 -15.38 -5.42 11.39
CA PRO A 337 -14.07 -4.86 11.00
C PRO A 337 -14.03 -4.32 9.57
N VAL A 338 -14.50 -5.10 8.60
CA VAL A 338 -14.55 -4.71 7.18
C VAL A 338 -15.45 -3.50 6.94
N HIS A 339 -16.50 -3.30 7.77
CA HIS A 339 -17.37 -2.12 7.65
C HIS A 339 -16.64 -0.82 7.95
N SER A 340 -15.71 -0.82 8.90
CA SER A 340 -14.90 0.37 9.20
C SER A 340 -13.96 0.72 8.05
N GLU A 341 -13.39 -0.27 7.37
CA GLU A 341 -12.63 -0.09 6.14
C GLU A 341 -13.51 0.50 5.03
N TRP A 342 -14.69 -0.06 4.79
CA TRP A 342 -15.61 0.43 3.78
C TRP A 342 -16.08 1.86 4.03
N GLU A 343 -16.34 2.22 5.30
CA GLU A 343 -16.71 3.59 5.66
C GLU A 343 -15.55 4.57 5.47
N PHE A 344 -14.34 4.16 5.81
CA PHE A 344 -13.16 4.99 5.55
C PHE A 344 -12.93 5.19 4.04
N ALA A 345 -12.99 4.12 3.25
CA ALA A 345 -12.88 4.21 1.79
C ALA A 345 -13.94 5.16 1.21
N ARG A 346 -15.19 5.06 1.68
CA ARG A 346 -16.27 5.94 1.28
C ARG A 346 -15.98 7.41 1.62
N LEU A 347 -15.49 7.68 2.84
CA LEU A 347 -15.17 9.04 3.28
C LEU A 347 -14.04 9.66 2.46
N ILE A 348 -12.90 8.98 2.33
CA ILE A 348 -11.76 9.55 1.61
C ILE A 348 -12.07 9.74 0.12
N SER A 349 -12.78 8.79 -0.49
CA SER A 349 -13.16 8.88 -1.92
C SER A 349 -14.05 10.08 -2.21
N ALA A 350 -14.89 10.47 -1.24
CA ALA A 350 -15.71 11.69 -1.34
C ALA A 350 -14.89 12.98 -1.46
N TYR A 351 -13.61 12.93 -1.12
CA TYR A 351 -12.66 14.04 -1.18
C TYR A 351 -11.56 13.83 -2.24
N ASN A 352 -11.70 12.89 -3.17
CA ASN A 352 -10.70 12.46 -4.13
C ASN A 352 -9.48 11.75 -3.50
N GLY A 353 -9.67 11.13 -2.34
CA GLY A 353 -8.66 10.27 -1.72
C GLY A 353 -8.80 8.81 -2.15
N MET A 354 -7.68 8.11 -2.25
CA MET A 354 -7.64 6.66 -2.34
C MET A 354 -6.78 6.07 -1.24
N MET A 355 -7.06 4.84 -0.84
CA MET A 355 -6.20 4.09 0.08
C MET A 355 -5.03 3.45 -0.66
N ASP A 356 -3.87 3.51 -0.01
CA ASP A 356 -2.71 2.68 -0.29
C ASP A 356 -2.41 1.90 1.00
N ALA A 357 -3.09 0.78 1.13
CA ALA A 357 -3.21 0.04 2.37
C ALA A 357 -1.89 -0.60 2.84
N ASP A 358 -1.76 -0.77 4.15
CA ASP A 358 -0.73 -1.55 4.81
C ASP A 358 -1.34 -2.39 5.93
N ALA A 359 -2.23 -3.28 5.54
CA ALA A 359 -2.85 -4.17 6.51
C ALA A 359 -1.82 -5.13 7.13
N MET A 360 -1.77 -5.18 8.43
CA MET A 360 -1.22 -6.25 9.27
C MET A 360 0.14 -6.86 8.89
N GLY A 361 0.95 -6.18 8.09
CA GLY A 361 2.29 -6.63 7.70
C GLY A 361 3.37 -5.64 8.13
N GLY A 362 4.43 -6.10 8.81
CA GLY A 362 5.60 -5.28 9.07
C GLY A 362 6.36 -5.01 7.78
N MET A 363 6.77 -3.77 7.55
CA MET A 363 7.67 -3.38 6.48
C MET A 363 8.46 -2.16 6.91
N ALA A 364 9.76 -2.25 6.79
CA ALA A 364 10.68 -1.12 6.81
C ALA A 364 11.19 -0.85 5.39
N ASN A 365 11.99 0.20 5.24
CA ASN A 365 12.75 0.49 4.03
C ASN A 365 11.95 1.00 2.83
N ALA A 366 10.67 1.34 2.94
CA ALA A 366 9.94 1.90 1.80
C ALA A 366 10.55 3.24 1.34
N SER A 367 11.09 4.06 2.25
CA SER A 367 11.84 5.27 1.90
C SER A 367 13.19 4.98 1.23
N PHE A 368 13.76 3.80 1.46
CA PHE A 368 14.95 3.34 0.76
C PHE A 368 14.60 2.84 -0.64
N TYR A 369 13.59 1.98 -0.73
CA TYR A 369 13.18 1.36 -1.98
C TYR A 369 12.56 2.35 -2.98
N GLN A 370 11.98 3.48 -2.55
CA GLN A 370 11.42 4.49 -3.46
C GLN A 370 12.43 5.00 -4.50
N HIS A 371 13.73 4.81 -4.26
CA HIS A 371 14.80 5.19 -5.19
C HIS A 371 15.18 4.09 -6.18
N TYR A 372 14.53 2.93 -6.12
CA TYR A 372 14.78 1.86 -7.08
C TYR A 372 14.42 2.30 -8.51
N PRO A 373 15.30 2.11 -9.50
CA PRO A 373 15.08 2.59 -10.86
C PRO A 373 14.11 1.68 -11.61
N LEU A 374 12.84 2.06 -11.65
CA LEU A 374 11.83 1.37 -12.46
C LEU A 374 12.02 1.66 -13.95
N LYS A 375 11.67 0.70 -14.80
CA LYS A 375 11.60 0.86 -16.25
C LYS A 375 10.42 1.75 -16.66
N ASP A 376 10.51 2.34 -17.84
CA ASP A 376 9.42 3.16 -18.39
C ASP A 376 8.18 2.33 -18.75
N SER A 377 8.37 1.05 -19.08
CA SER A 377 7.28 0.13 -19.40
C SER A 377 7.60 -1.33 -19.04
N TYR A 378 6.55 -2.07 -18.74
CA TYR A 378 6.59 -3.49 -18.38
C TYR A 378 5.56 -4.26 -19.23
N PRO A 379 5.88 -4.64 -20.47
CA PRO A 379 4.96 -5.38 -21.31
C PRO A 379 4.65 -6.75 -20.72
N GLN A 380 3.41 -7.20 -20.89
CA GLN A 380 3.00 -8.57 -20.63
C GLN A 380 3.26 -9.46 -21.85
N GLN A 381 3.02 -10.75 -21.69
CA GLN A 381 2.94 -11.66 -22.83
C GLN A 381 1.78 -11.26 -23.77
N ARG A 382 1.82 -11.76 -25.02
CA ARG A 382 0.78 -11.46 -26.01
C ARG A 382 -0.61 -11.88 -25.50
N LYS A 383 -1.54 -10.94 -25.50
CA LYS A 383 -2.93 -11.21 -25.14
C LYS A 383 -3.57 -12.21 -26.10
N PRO A 384 -4.46 -13.09 -25.62
CA PRO A 384 -5.14 -14.07 -26.44
C PRO A 384 -6.08 -13.40 -27.45
N THR A 385 -6.29 -14.06 -28.59
CA THR A 385 -7.24 -13.69 -29.63
C THR A 385 -8.38 -14.71 -29.70
N VAL A 386 -9.47 -14.37 -30.39
CA VAL A 386 -10.59 -15.31 -30.64
C VAL A 386 -10.10 -16.56 -31.38
N GLU A 387 -9.12 -16.42 -32.28
CA GLU A 387 -8.54 -17.56 -32.98
C GLU A 387 -7.77 -18.49 -32.04
N ASP A 388 -7.05 -17.93 -31.06
CA ASP A 388 -6.42 -18.76 -30.00
C ASP A 388 -7.48 -19.54 -29.20
N LEU A 389 -8.63 -18.93 -28.91
CA LEU A 389 -9.73 -19.60 -28.22
C LEU A 389 -10.38 -20.71 -29.09
N LYS A 390 -10.47 -20.52 -30.41
CA LYS A 390 -10.92 -21.55 -31.34
C LYS A 390 -9.94 -22.74 -31.40
N GLN A 391 -8.63 -22.45 -31.48
CA GLN A 391 -7.60 -23.50 -31.47
C GLN A 391 -7.62 -24.32 -30.18
N LYS A 392 -7.98 -23.69 -29.04
CA LYS A 392 -8.20 -24.38 -27.75
C LYS A 392 -9.56 -25.10 -27.68
N GLY A 393 -10.41 -25.04 -28.71
CA GLY A 393 -11.74 -25.65 -28.72
C GLY A 393 -12.75 -24.99 -27.74
N LEU A 394 -12.49 -23.77 -27.31
CA LEU A 394 -13.37 -23.01 -26.40
C LEU A 394 -14.45 -22.25 -27.20
N VAL A 395 -14.13 -21.85 -28.41
CA VAL A 395 -15.04 -21.26 -29.38
C VAL A 395 -15.19 -22.22 -30.56
N GLN A 396 -16.41 -22.54 -30.92
CA GLN A 396 -16.72 -23.43 -32.04
C GLN A 396 -16.48 -22.72 -33.41
N PRO A 397 -16.38 -23.45 -34.53
CA PRO A 397 -16.21 -22.83 -35.85
C PRO A 397 -17.31 -21.81 -36.20
N ASP A 398 -18.53 -22.02 -35.73
CA ASP A 398 -19.67 -21.12 -35.90
C ASP A 398 -19.63 -19.87 -35.02
N GLY A 399 -18.61 -19.72 -34.17
CA GLY A 399 -18.43 -18.59 -33.25
C GLY A 399 -19.12 -18.77 -31.89
N THR A 400 -19.82 -19.87 -31.66
CA THR A 400 -20.46 -20.15 -30.37
C THR A 400 -19.43 -20.61 -29.32
N VAL A 401 -19.65 -20.23 -28.07
CA VAL A 401 -18.81 -20.66 -26.95
C VAL A 401 -19.29 -22.02 -26.45
N ARG A 402 -18.35 -22.94 -26.22
CA ARG A 402 -18.65 -24.27 -25.69
C ARG A 402 -19.41 -24.18 -24.33
N PRO A 403 -20.43 -25.02 -24.07
CA PRO A 403 -21.27 -24.91 -22.88
C PRO A 403 -20.64 -25.52 -21.64
N ASP A 404 -19.61 -24.88 -21.09
CA ASP A 404 -18.88 -25.26 -19.90
C ASP A 404 -18.91 -24.17 -18.81
N ALA A 405 -18.44 -24.50 -17.62
CA ALA A 405 -18.15 -23.54 -16.58
C ALA A 405 -16.70 -23.01 -16.73
N TYR A 406 -16.55 -21.75 -16.96
CA TYR A 406 -15.28 -21.06 -17.11
C TYR A 406 -14.94 -20.35 -15.80
N VAL A 407 -13.74 -20.62 -15.29
CA VAL A 407 -13.28 -20.09 -13.99
C VAL A 407 -11.96 -19.37 -14.17
N ALA A 408 -11.86 -18.16 -13.66
CA ALA A 408 -10.60 -17.47 -13.45
C ALA A 408 -10.37 -17.29 -11.95
N LEU A 409 -9.19 -17.66 -11.48
CA LEU A 409 -8.79 -17.46 -10.08
C LEU A 409 -8.09 -16.10 -9.97
N TYR A 410 -8.72 -15.16 -9.30
CA TYR A 410 -8.18 -13.83 -9.01
C TYR A 410 -7.33 -13.90 -7.73
N MET A 411 -6.03 -13.63 -7.85
CA MET A 411 -5.09 -13.66 -6.72
C MET A 411 -4.96 -12.25 -6.15
N GLY A 412 -5.77 -11.94 -5.14
CA GLY A 412 -5.91 -10.62 -4.55
C GLY A 412 -5.22 -10.42 -3.21
N ASP A 413 -5.52 -9.25 -2.59
CA ASP A 413 -4.97 -8.72 -1.34
C ASP A 413 -3.46 -8.39 -1.41
N TYR A 414 -2.96 -8.11 -2.62
CA TYR A 414 -1.66 -7.49 -2.83
C TYR A 414 -1.82 -5.97 -3.04
N ASP A 415 -2.74 -5.37 -2.32
CA ASP A 415 -2.95 -3.94 -2.18
C ASP A 415 -2.05 -3.34 -1.08
N ALA A 416 -1.59 -4.18 -0.14
CA ALA A 416 -0.67 -3.81 0.92
C ALA A 416 0.79 -4.05 0.52
N ALA A 417 1.61 -3.00 0.54
CA ALA A 417 3.03 -3.09 0.21
C ALA A 417 3.79 -4.10 1.10
N SER A 418 3.41 -4.19 2.38
CA SER A 418 4.01 -5.15 3.31
C SER A 418 3.75 -6.61 2.90
N TRP A 419 2.52 -6.95 2.51
CA TRP A 419 2.21 -8.29 2.04
C TRP A 419 2.85 -8.58 0.70
N PHE A 420 2.83 -7.63 -0.22
CA PHE A 420 3.50 -7.74 -1.50
C PHE A 420 4.99 -8.05 -1.32
N GLN A 421 5.67 -7.33 -0.45
CA GLN A 421 7.10 -7.54 -0.16
C GLN A 421 7.38 -8.89 0.52
N GLN A 422 6.51 -9.37 1.42
CA GLN A 422 6.74 -10.58 2.21
C GLN A 422 6.36 -11.87 1.47
N TYR A 423 5.27 -11.85 0.69
CA TYR A 423 4.76 -13.07 0.06
C TYR A 423 5.37 -13.35 -1.31
N ILE A 424 5.71 -12.32 -2.08
CA ILE A 424 6.24 -12.52 -3.43
C ILE A 424 7.48 -13.41 -3.47
N PRO A 425 8.50 -13.25 -2.62
CA PRO A 425 9.64 -14.17 -2.61
C PRO A 425 9.24 -15.63 -2.42
N LYS A 426 8.25 -15.88 -1.56
CA LYS A 426 7.74 -17.22 -1.25
C LYS A 426 6.99 -17.83 -2.43
N TRP A 427 6.16 -17.02 -3.09
CA TRP A 427 5.35 -17.47 -4.21
C TRP A 427 6.17 -17.69 -5.48
N TRP A 428 7.21 -16.88 -5.72
CA TRP A 428 8.13 -17.10 -6.84
C TRP A 428 9.05 -18.30 -6.62
N ALA A 429 9.33 -18.66 -5.38
CA ALA A 429 10.03 -19.90 -5.02
C ALA A 429 9.12 -21.14 -4.95
N ASP A 430 7.80 -20.99 -5.08
CA ASP A 430 6.84 -22.08 -4.99
C ASP A 430 7.05 -23.08 -6.14
N PRO A 431 7.07 -24.40 -5.88
CA PRO A 431 7.36 -25.43 -6.89
C PRO A 431 6.32 -25.51 -8.02
N GLN A 432 5.14 -24.93 -7.86
CA GLN A 432 4.10 -24.85 -8.89
C GLN A 432 4.08 -23.50 -9.63
N HIS A 433 4.87 -22.52 -9.21
CA HIS A 433 5.05 -21.29 -9.97
C HIS A 433 5.64 -21.60 -11.35
N GLY A 434 5.10 -20.99 -12.39
CA GLY A 434 5.46 -21.29 -13.79
C GLY A 434 4.83 -22.58 -14.36
N LYS A 435 4.06 -23.35 -13.58
CA LYS A 435 3.37 -24.59 -14.03
C LYS A 435 1.85 -24.45 -14.02
N VAL A 436 1.31 -23.62 -13.15
CA VAL A 436 -0.12 -23.31 -13.05
C VAL A 436 -0.38 -21.87 -13.47
N THR A 437 -1.51 -21.61 -14.12
CA THR A 437 -1.91 -20.25 -14.47
C THR A 437 -2.18 -19.45 -13.20
N CYS A 438 -1.48 -18.33 -13.07
CA CYS A 438 -1.64 -17.37 -11.97
C CYS A 438 -2.10 -16.03 -12.53
N ASN A 439 -3.22 -15.51 -12.00
CA ASN A 439 -3.74 -14.19 -12.34
C ASN A 439 -3.44 -13.23 -11.19
N TRP A 440 -2.29 -12.57 -11.25
CA TRP A 440 -1.79 -11.69 -10.20
C TRP A 440 -2.50 -10.33 -10.25
N ALA A 441 -3.15 -9.97 -9.17
CA ALA A 441 -3.85 -8.70 -9.04
C ALA A 441 -3.11 -7.77 -8.07
N PHE A 442 -2.26 -6.92 -8.61
CA PHE A 442 -1.44 -5.97 -7.86
C PHE A 442 -1.95 -4.55 -8.07
N ASN A 443 -2.01 -3.76 -6.99
CA ASN A 443 -2.29 -2.34 -7.13
C ASN A 443 -1.06 -1.62 -7.70
N PRO A 444 -1.17 -1.00 -8.88
CA PRO A 444 -0.02 -0.34 -9.51
C PRO A 444 0.65 0.74 -8.67
N ILE A 445 -0.09 1.39 -7.75
CA ILE A 445 0.44 2.41 -6.84
C ILE A 445 1.53 1.87 -5.90
N LEU A 446 1.62 0.55 -5.73
CA LEU A 446 2.67 -0.09 -4.94
C LEU A 446 4.09 0.19 -5.47
N ASP A 447 4.20 0.63 -6.73
CA ASP A 447 5.47 1.07 -7.30
C ASP A 447 6.10 2.27 -6.57
N ARG A 448 5.32 2.99 -5.75
CA ARG A 448 5.81 4.10 -4.94
C ARG A 448 6.57 3.63 -3.70
N ARG A 449 6.18 2.51 -3.11
CA ARG A 449 6.71 1.99 -1.86
C ARG A 449 7.51 0.69 -2.00
N ALA A 450 7.16 -0.14 -2.96
CA ALA A 450 7.80 -1.41 -3.24
C ALA A 450 8.18 -1.56 -4.74
N PRO A 451 8.84 -0.55 -5.36
CA PRO A 451 9.18 -0.59 -6.79
C PRO A 451 10.06 -1.80 -7.16
N HIS A 452 10.96 -2.19 -6.29
CA HIS A 452 11.82 -3.36 -6.47
C HIS A 452 11.03 -4.67 -6.60
N VAL A 453 9.92 -4.82 -5.84
CA VAL A 453 9.04 -5.99 -5.94
C VAL A 453 8.29 -5.97 -7.27
N VAL A 454 7.79 -4.80 -7.69
CA VAL A 454 7.12 -4.63 -8.99
C VAL A 454 8.05 -5.01 -10.14
N ASP A 455 9.30 -4.53 -10.12
CA ASP A 455 10.30 -4.92 -11.14
C ASP A 455 10.60 -6.42 -11.09
N TYR A 456 10.82 -6.97 -9.89
CA TYR A 456 11.10 -8.39 -9.68
C TYR A 456 10.03 -9.30 -10.31
N VAL A 457 8.76 -9.09 -9.97
CA VAL A 457 7.65 -9.93 -10.47
C VAL A 457 7.51 -9.84 -11.99
N ARG A 458 7.77 -8.68 -12.57
CA ARG A 458 7.68 -8.48 -14.02
C ARG A 458 8.90 -9.01 -14.77
N MET A 459 10.08 -8.98 -14.16
CA MET A 459 11.31 -9.52 -14.75
C MET A 459 11.40 -11.04 -14.63
N GLN A 460 10.81 -11.61 -13.58
CA GLN A 460 10.84 -13.05 -13.31
C GLN A 460 9.52 -13.76 -13.69
N ALA A 461 8.64 -13.07 -14.43
CA ALA A 461 7.36 -13.62 -14.84
C ALA A 461 7.52 -14.85 -15.72
N ALA A 462 6.81 -15.92 -15.39
CA ALA A 462 6.69 -17.12 -16.21
C ALA A 462 5.61 -16.94 -17.30
N ALA A 463 5.59 -17.82 -18.29
CA ALA A 463 4.56 -17.82 -19.34
C ALA A 463 3.14 -18.11 -18.82
N THR A 464 3.00 -18.56 -17.59
CA THR A 464 1.72 -18.81 -16.91
C THR A 464 1.26 -17.63 -16.05
N ASP A 465 2.10 -16.59 -15.88
CA ASP A 465 1.77 -15.42 -15.09
C ASP A 465 1.04 -14.37 -15.94
N TRP A 466 -0.09 -13.92 -15.43
CA TRP A 466 -0.89 -12.85 -16.01
C TRP A 466 -1.12 -11.76 -14.97
N PHE A 467 -1.04 -10.52 -15.38
CA PHE A 467 -1.17 -9.38 -14.48
C PHE A 467 -2.41 -8.56 -14.80
N MET A 468 -3.14 -8.21 -13.77
CA MET A 468 -4.24 -7.27 -13.80
C MET A 468 -4.09 -6.27 -12.64
N SER A 469 -4.86 -5.18 -12.63
CA SER A 469 -4.87 -4.34 -11.44
C SER A 469 -5.59 -5.03 -10.29
N GLY A 470 -5.21 -4.70 -9.09
CA GLY A 470 -5.91 -5.09 -7.88
C GLY A 470 -7.19 -4.26 -7.65
N ASP A 471 -7.36 -3.76 -6.45
CA ASP A 471 -8.59 -3.12 -6.01
C ASP A 471 -8.85 -1.80 -6.74
N CYS A 472 -10.01 -1.69 -7.37
CA CYS A 472 -10.56 -0.51 -8.04
C CYS A 472 -9.73 0.10 -9.18
N GLY A 473 -8.55 -0.44 -9.48
CA GLY A 473 -7.65 0.09 -10.52
C GLY A 473 -6.24 0.30 -10.00
N MET A 474 -5.72 1.54 -10.01
CA MET A 474 -4.36 1.80 -9.53
C MET A 474 -4.21 1.66 -8.01
N GLY A 475 -5.30 1.76 -7.25
CA GLY A 475 -5.40 1.68 -5.79
C GLY A 475 -6.85 1.67 -5.35
N TYR A 476 -7.10 1.55 -4.06
CA TYR A 476 -8.43 1.34 -3.50
C TYR A 476 -9.17 2.66 -3.22
N LEU A 477 -10.30 2.85 -3.88
CA LEU A 477 -11.31 3.87 -3.56
C LEU A 477 -12.71 3.34 -3.93
N ASN A 478 -13.76 4.02 -3.48
CA ASN A 478 -15.12 3.74 -3.93
C ASN A 478 -15.45 4.59 -5.17
N PRO A 479 -15.49 4.02 -6.38
CA PRO A 479 -15.61 4.81 -7.60
C PRO A 479 -16.90 5.64 -7.67
N GLY A 480 -18.02 5.11 -7.15
CA GLY A 480 -19.29 5.83 -7.10
C GLY A 480 -19.26 7.14 -6.31
N MET A 481 -18.30 7.27 -5.39
CA MET A 481 -18.09 8.50 -4.63
C MET A 481 -17.42 9.62 -5.43
N LEU A 482 -16.90 9.35 -6.62
CA LEU A 482 -16.28 10.36 -7.49
C LEU A 482 -17.31 11.22 -8.23
N THR A 483 -18.57 10.79 -8.30
CA THR A 483 -19.66 11.47 -9.00
C THR A 483 -20.30 12.55 -8.11
N ALA A 484 -20.62 13.70 -8.68
CA ALA A 484 -21.42 14.73 -7.98
C ALA A 484 -22.91 14.30 -7.90
N PRO A 485 -23.65 14.66 -6.83
CA PRO A 485 -23.22 15.54 -5.74
C PRO A 485 -22.32 14.84 -4.73
N ARG A 486 -21.26 15.54 -4.31
CA ARG A 486 -20.27 15.03 -3.35
C ARG A 486 -20.75 15.25 -1.91
N LEU A 487 -20.15 14.54 -0.93
CA LEU A 487 -20.38 14.81 0.50
C LEU A 487 -20.03 16.26 0.88
N ASP A 488 -19.06 16.84 0.22
CA ASP A 488 -18.72 18.25 0.28
C ASP A 488 -19.02 18.89 -1.09
N PRO A 489 -20.03 19.78 -1.19
CA PRO A 489 -20.42 20.40 -2.45
C PRO A 489 -19.32 21.26 -3.10
N SER A 490 -18.30 21.68 -2.34
CA SER A 490 -17.17 22.47 -2.88
C SER A 490 -16.22 21.61 -3.71
N ILE A 491 -16.29 20.29 -3.61
CA ILE A 491 -15.41 19.35 -4.31
C ILE A 491 -16.04 18.96 -5.63
N GLY A 492 -15.31 19.21 -6.70
CA GLY A 492 -15.72 18.86 -8.05
C GLY A 492 -15.72 17.34 -8.30
N ASP A 493 -16.18 16.96 -9.47
CA ASP A 493 -16.15 15.60 -9.97
C ASP A 493 -14.71 15.06 -10.05
N GLY A 494 -14.49 13.83 -9.60
CA GLY A 494 -13.16 13.20 -9.50
C GLY A 494 -12.78 12.31 -10.68
N TRP A 495 -13.70 12.08 -11.65
CA TRP A 495 -13.50 11.06 -12.68
C TRP A 495 -12.32 11.32 -13.61
N GLU A 496 -12.13 12.56 -14.08
CA GLU A 496 -11.02 12.86 -15.00
C GLU A 496 -9.65 12.67 -14.35
N ALA A 497 -9.52 13.02 -13.07
CA ALA A 497 -8.29 12.78 -12.31
C ALA A 497 -8.04 11.27 -12.14
N TRP A 498 -9.08 10.51 -11.81
CA TRP A 498 -9.01 9.05 -11.68
C TRP A 498 -8.61 8.37 -12.99
N ILE A 499 -9.28 8.72 -14.10
CA ILE A 499 -9.00 8.19 -15.44
C ILE A 499 -7.54 8.48 -15.82
N LYS A 500 -7.11 9.74 -15.72
CA LYS A 500 -5.75 10.16 -16.10
C LYS A 500 -4.68 9.37 -15.38
N ARG A 501 -4.84 9.17 -14.07
CA ARG A 501 -3.88 8.41 -13.27
C ARG A 501 -3.88 6.93 -13.63
N ASN A 502 -5.07 6.32 -13.78
CA ASN A 502 -5.16 4.92 -14.19
C ASN A 502 -4.59 4.68 -15.58
N GLU A 503 -4.90 5.52 -16.57
CA GLU A 503 -4.33 5.41 -17.93
C GLU A 503 -2.80 5.41 -17.93
N ALA A 504 -2.17 6.20 -17.05
CA ALA A 504 -0.72 6.25 -16.93
C ALA A 504 -0.14 4.94 -16.37
N TYR A 505 -0.71 4.43 -15.27
CA TYR A 505 -0.29 3.18 -14.66
C TYR A 505 -0.59 1.96 -15.55
N PHE A 506 -1.80 1.88 -16.11
CA PHE A 506 -2.21 0.77 -16.99
C PHE A 506 -1.32 0.69 -18.22
N ARG A 507 -0.95 1.83 -18.80
CA ARG A 507 0.00 1.88 -19.93
C ARG A 507 1.39 1.41 -19.51
N ARG A 508 1.92 1.89 -18.39
CA ARG A 508 3.26 1.53 -17.90
C ARG A 508 3.38 0.03 -17.66
N TYR A 509 2.37 -0.56 -17.04
CA TYR A 509 2.36 -1.97 -16.65
C TYR A 509 1.61 -2.88 -17.65
N ASP A 510 1.23 -2.38 -18.81
CA ASP A 510 0.49 -3.12 -19.85
C ASP A 510 -0.75 -3.84 -19.29
N LEU A 511 -1.50 -3.16 -18.43
CA LEU A 511 -2.74 -3.66 -17.85
C LEU A 511 -3.93 -3.21 -18.69
N SER A 512 -4.99 -4.02 -18.72
CA SER A 512 -6.26 -3.66 -19.35
C SER A 512 -7.46 -4.37 -18.72
N ILE A 513 -7.24 -4.96 -17.54
CA ILE A 513 -8.29 -5.54 -16.69
C ILE A 513 -8.21 -4.88 -15.33
N ALA A 514 -9.34 -4.39 -14.82
CA ALA A 514 -9.50 -3.97 -13.43
C ALA A 514 -10.03 -5.15 -12.61
N GLY A 515 -9.23 -5.62 -11.65
CA GLY A 515 -9.48 -6.90 -11.00
C GLY A 515 -10.71 -6.92 -10.10
N PHE A 516 -10.75 -6.11 -9.05
CA PHE A 516 -11.83 -6.14 -8.06
C PHE A 516 -12.29 -4.74 -7.69
N ILE A 517 -13.46 -4.33 -8.16
CA ILE A 517 -14.02 -3.02 -7.85
C ILE A 517 -14.84 -3.14 -6.57
N ILE A 518 -14.38 -2.53 -5.49
CA ILE A 518 -15.02 -2.57 -4.18
C ILE A 518 -15.95 -1.36 -4.04
N GLU A 519 -17.26 -1.59 -4.01
CA GLU A 519 -18.22 -0.52 -3.72
C GLU A 519 -18.30 -0.22 -2.21
N GLY A 520 -18.18 -1.24 -1.36
CA GLY A 520 -18.31 -1.08 0.09
C GLY A 520 -19.62 -0.41 0.46
N PHE A 521 -19.54 0.75 1.13
CA PHE A 521 -20.68 1.62 1.43
C PHE A 521 -20.85 2.78 0.43
N GLY A 522 -20.06 2.81 -0.65
CA GLY A 522 -20.26 3.77 -1.73
C GLY A 522 -21.47 3.42 -2.59
N PRO A 523 -22.04 4.38 -3.31
CA PRO A 523 -23.07 4.12 -4.30
C PRO A 523 -22.46 3.41 -5.52
N PHE A 524 -23.31 2.77 -6.32
CA PHE A 524 -22.90 2.29 -7.64
C PHE A 524 -22.38 3.44 -8.52
N MET A 525 -21.32 3.19 -9.28
CA MET A 525 -20.63 4.23 -10.06
C MET A 525 -21.42 4.76 -11.28
N GLY A 526 -22.49 4.08 -11.70
CA GLY A 526 -23.31 4.44 -12.83
C GLY A 526 -22.63 4.30 -14.20
N GLU A 527 -23.35 4.67 -15.24
CA GLU A 527 -22.87 4.61 -16.65
C GLU A 527 -21.55 5.38 -16.84
N ARG A 528 -21.43 6.56 -16.22
CA ARG A 528 -20.23 7.37 -16.30
C ARG A 528 -18.99 6.65 -15.75
N GLY A 529 -19.14 5.90 -14.67
CA GLY A 529 -18.06 5.10 -14.13
C GLY A 529 -17.71 3.94 -15.05
N LEU A 530 -18.71 3.25 -15.58
CA LEU A 530 -18.48 2.17 -16.55
C LEU A 530 -17.75 2.68 -17.81
N ASP A 531 -18.14 3.85 -18.33
CA ASP A 531 -17.45 4.51 -19.46
C ASP A 531 -16.00 4.86 -19.11
N ALA A 532 -15.76 5.32 -17.87
CA ALA A 532 -14.42 5.61 -17.39
C ALA A 532 -13.53 4.36 -17.35
N TYR A 533 -14.04 3.26 -16.79
CA TYR A 533 -13.32 1.99 -16.78
C TYR A 533 -13.09 1.42 -18.18
N ALA A 534 -14.03 1.57 -19.11
CA ALA A 534 -13.85 1.16 -20.50
C ALA A 534 -12.65 1.86 -21.20
N ARG A 535 -12.21 3.03 -20.71
CA ARG A 535 -11.05 3.75 -21.27
C ARG A 535 -9.72 3.12 -20.91
N PHE A 536 -9.52 2.70 -19.64
CA PHE A 536 -8.24 2.19 -19.19
C PHE A 536 -8.22 0.67 -18.94
N ALA A 537 -9.39 0.03 -18.72
CA ALA A 537 -9.54 -1.41 -18.50
C ALA A 537 -10.49 -2.07 -19.53
N PRO A 538 -10.30 -1.89 -20.85
CA PRO A 538 -11.27 -2.30 -21.87
C PRO A 538 -11.43 -3.82 -22.02
N ASP A 539 -10.53 -4.61 -21.46
CA ASP A 539 -10.55 -6.07 -21.61
C ASP A 539 -11.35 -6.75 -20.49
N GLY A 540 -11.68 -6.06 -19.39
CA GLY A 540 -12.57 -6.64 -18.39
C GLY A 540 -12.52 -5.97 -17.02
N MET A 541 -13.55 -6.26 -16.22
CA MET A 541 -13.57 -5.91 -14.80
C MET A 541 -14.40 -6.89 -13.98
N MET A 542 -13.98 -7.14 -12.74
CA MET A 542 -14.78 -7.81 -11.72
C MET A 542 -15.35 -6.75 -10.77
N LEU A 543 -16.64 -6.78 -10.54
CA LEU A 543 -17.37 -5.76 -9.79
C LEU A 543 -18.07 -6.36 -8.57
N GLN A 544 -17.70 -5.90 -7.37
CA GLN A 544 -18.56 -6.06 -6.21
C GLN A 544 -19.65 -4.99 -6.32
N THR A 545 -20.89 -5.40 -6.51
CA THR A 545 -21.97 -4.43 -6.76
C THR A 545 -23.28 -4.81 -6.12
N SER A 546 -24.02 -3.80 -5.67
CA SER A 546 -25.42 -3.89 -5.31
C SER A 546 -26.36 -3.78 -6.52
N GLU A 547 -25.85 -3.42 -7.71
CA GLU A 547 -26.64 -3.31 -8.94
C GLU A 547 -26.98 -4.69 -9.53
N PRO A 548 -28.26 -5.13 -9.47
CA PRO A 548 -28.64 -6.50 -9.83
C PRO A 548 -28.32 -6.88 -11.30
N SER A 549 -28.39 -5.93 -12.22
CA SER A 549 -28.12 -6.16 -13.66
C SER A 549 -26.67 -6.52 -13.93
N LEU A 550 -25.74 -6.11 -13.06
CA LEU A 550 -24.30 -6.37 -13.16
C LEU A 550 -23.83 -7.48 -12.24
N SER A 551 -24.72 -8.06 -11.44
CA SER A 551 -24.35 -9.03 -10.39
C SER A 551 -23.92 -10.40 -10.90
N LEU A 552 -24.06 -10.69 -12.18
CA LEU A 552 -23.65 -11.96 -12.80
C LEU A 552 -22.62 -11.72 -13.90
N VAL A 553 -23.08 -11.44 -15.10
CA VAL A 553 -22.25 -11.06 -16.26
C VAL A 553 -22.97 -10.00 -17.08
N ALA A 554 -22.22 -9.04 -17.61
CA ALA A 554 -22.78 -7.97 -18.44
C ALA A 554 -21.75 -7.50 -19.49
N LEU A 555 -22.25 -6.75 -20.45
CA LEU A 555 -21.43 -6.06 -21.43
C LEU A 555 -21.86 -4.59 -21.46
N HIS A 556 -20.94 -3.68 -21.10
CA HIS A 556 -21.15 -2.25 -21.25
C HIS A 556 -20.37 -1.76 -22.46
N GLY A 557 -21.06 -1.47 -23.57
CA GLY A 557 -20.40 -1.24 -24.87
C GLY A 557 -19.54 -2.44 -25.27
N ALA A 558 -18.21 -2.30 -25.16
CA ALA A 558 -17.26 -3.38 -25.43
C ALA A 558 -16.59 -3.95 -24.16
N LEU A 559 -16.88 -3.41 -22.99
CA LEU A 559 -16.31 -3.82 -21.70
C LEU A 559 -17.07 -5.02 -21.12
N PRO A 560 -16.47 -6.20 -21.00
CA PRO A 560 -17.06 -7.33 -20.33
C PRO A 560 -16.93 -7.17 -18.81
N ILE A 561 -18.03 -7.45 -18.10
CA ILE A 561 -18.14 -7.31 -16.65
C ILE A 561 -18.55 -8.65 -16.05
N VAL A 562 -17.90 -9.06 -14.97
CA VAL A 562 -18.33 -10.18 -14.13
C VAL A 562 -18.58 -9.67 -12.70
N GLY A 563 -19.73 -10.03 -12.13
CA GLY A 563 -20.01 -9.75 -10.72
C GLY A 563 -19.20 -10.67 -9.81
N HIS A 564 -18.70 -10.13 -8.70
CA HIS A 564 -18.04 -10.92 -7.65
C HIS A 564 -19.07 -11.88 -7.02
N ARG A 565 -18.73 -13.17 -6.99
CA ARG A 565 -19.64 -14.21 -6.54
C ARG A 565 -19.14 -15.04 -5.38
N MET A 566 -17.84 -15.15 -5.20
CA MET A 566 -17.28 -15.97 -4.15
C MET A 566 -15.81 -15.67 -3.86
N ASP A 567 -15.44 -15.85 -2.63
CA ASP A 567 -14.07 -16.05 -2.18
C ASP A 567 -13.81 -17.54 -2.01
N LEU A 568 -12.64 -18.01 -2.40
CA LEU A 568 -12.17 -19.36 -2.16
C LEU A 568 -11.12 -19.35 -1.05
N ASP A 569 -11.39 -20.10 -0.01
CA ASP A 569 -10.51 -20.18 1.16
C ASP A 569 -10.44 -21.61 1.72
N GLY A 570 -9.67 -21.80 2.80
CA GLY A 570 -9.45 -23.09 3.44
C GLY A 570 -8.47 -23.98 2.70
N ALA A 571 -8.55 -25.30 2.95
CA ALA A 571 -7.75 -26.29 2.26
C ALA A 571 -8.20 -26.44 0.79
N PRO A 572 -7.29 -26.81 -0.15
CA PRO A 572 -7.61 -26.94 -1.59
C PRO A 572 -8.85 -27.80 -1.89
N ALA A 573 -9.03 -28.91 -1.20
CA ALA A 573 -10.20 -29.78 -1.37
C ALA A 573 -11.51 -29.11 -0.91
N GLN A 574 -11.46 -28.28 0.12
CA GLN A 574 -12.62 -27.50 0.61
C GLN A 574 -12.96 -26.39 -0.39
N ALA A 575 -11.96 -25.69 -0.89
CA ALA A 575 -12.13 -24.66 -1.92
C ALA A 575 -12.72 -25.25 -3.22
N ALA A 576 -12.22 -26.42 -3.64
CA ALA A 576 -12.76 -27.14 -4.80
C ALA A 576 -14.23 -27.54 -4.60
N ALA A 577 -14.58 -28.07 -3.43
CA ALA A 577 -15.97 -28.43 -3.11
C ALA A 577 -16.89 -27.20 -3.11
N ALA A 578 -16.44 -26.07 -2.54
CA ALA A 578 -17.18 -24.80 -2.54
C ALA A 578 -17.38 -24.26 -3.98
N LEU A 579 -16.34 -24.34 -4.83
CA LEU A 579 -16.43 -23.95 -6.23
C LEU A 579 -17.43 -24.82 -7.00
N MET A 580 -17.38 -26.14 -6.83
CA MET A 580 -18.33 -27.06 -7.49
C MET A 580 -19.77 -26.84 -7.04
N ALA A 581 -19.99 -26.58 -5.75
CA ALA A 581 -21.31 -26.20 -5.24
C ALA A 581 -21.81 -24.92 -5.90
N ARG A 582 -20.96 -23.87 -6.01
CA ARG A 582 -21.31 -22.62 -6.67
C ARG A 582 -21.63 -22.82 -8.16
N VAL A 583 -20.85 -23.60 -8.88
CA VAL A 583 -21.12 -23.97 -10.28
C VAL A 583 -22.49 -24.63 -10.41
N GLY A 584 -22.83 -25.53 -9.49
CA GLY A 584 -24.16 -26.17 -9.44
C GLY A 584 -25.32 -25.20 -9.18
N GLU A 585 -25.18 -24.35 -8.16
CA GLU A 585 -26.17 -23.35 -7.77
C GLU A 585 -26.45 -22.33 -8.87
N GLU A 586 -25.43 -21.90 -9.57
CA GLU A 586 -25.52 -20.83 -10.57
C GLU A 586 -25.94 -21.34 -11.96
N LYS A 587 -25.95 -22.65 -12.19
CA LYS A 587 -26.25 -23.22 -13.49
C LYS A 587 -27.55 -22.71 -14.11
N ALA A 588 -28.59 -22.55 -13.30
CA ALA A 588 -29.90 -22.06 -13.77
C ALA A 588 -29.90 -20.56 -14.12
N ARG A 589 -28.92 -19.81 -13.66
CA ARG A 589 -28.80 -18.35 -13.89
C ARG A 589 -28.14 -18.01 -15.23
N PHE A 590 -27.42 -18.97 -15.81
CA PHE A 590 -26.73 -18.82 -17.10
C PHE A 590 -27.53 -19.47 -18.23
N SER A 591 -28.14 -18.66 -19.08
CA SER A 591 -28.80 -19.16 -20.28
C SER A 591 -27.79 -19.71 -21.28
N GLY A 592 -28.09 -20.87 -21.89
CA GLY A 592 -27.21 -21.47 -22.91
C GLY A 592 -26.10 -22.39 -22.38
N GLY A 593 -26.00 -22.59 -21.06
CA GLY A 593 -25.11 -23.56 -20.43
C GLY A 593 -23.66 -23.08 -20.26
N GLN A 594 -23.27 -21.88 -20.76
CA GLN A 594 -21.98 -21.28 -20.48
C GLN A 594 -22.05 -20.53 -19.15
N GLN A 595 -21.19 -20.87 -18.20
CA GLN A 595 -21.07 -20.18 -16.91
C GLN A 595 -19.72 -19.46 -16.84
N PHE A 596 -19.69 -18.26 -16.23
CA PHE A 596 -18.47 -17.47 -16.05
C PHE A 596 -18.34 -17.04 -14.60
N LEU A 597 -17.33 -17.56 -13.92
CA LEU A 597 -17.06 -17.30 -12.50
C LEU A 597 -15.63 -16.81 -12.33
N MET A 598 -15.45 -15.61 -11.81
CA MET A 598 -14.18 -15.17 -11.28
C MET A 598 -14.23 -15.32 -9.76
N ALA A 599 -13.37 -16.19 -9.23
CA ALA A 599 -13.30 -16.50 -7.82
C ALA A 599 -12.09 -15.78 -7.21
N ARG A 600 -12.31 -14.99 -6.14
CA ARG A 600 -11.24 -14.31 -5.43
C ARG A 600 -10.53 -15.30 -4.52
N THR A 601 -9.20 -15.26 -4.53
CA THR A 601 -8.32 -16.02 -3.65
C THR A 601 -7.37 -15.05 -2.96
N VAL A 602 -7.34 -15.10 -1.61
CA VAL A 602 -6.58 -14.15 -0.80
C VAL A 602 -5.25 -14.78 -0.41
N LEU A 603 -4.14 -14.19 -0.87
CA LEU A 603 -2.78 -14.56 -0.49
C LEU A 603 -2.48 -16.07 -0.60
N LYS A 604 -3.04 -16.76 -1.62
CA LYS A 604 -2.82 -18.19 -1.84
C LYS A 604 -1.59 -18.43 -2.72
N SER A 605 -0.88 -19.54 -2.45
CA SER A 605 0.30 -19.94 -3.22
C SER A 605 -0.05 -20.58 -4.56
N PRO A 606 0.88 -20.61 -5.54
CA PRO A 606 0.71 -21.39 -6.76
C PRO A 606 0.42 -22.87 -6.50
N THR A 607 1.05 -23.49 -5.49
CA THR A 607 0.73 -24.87 -5.08
C THR A 607 -0.72 -25.01 -4.65
N TRP A 608 -1.25 -24.09 -3.83
CA TRP A 608 -2.66 -24.13 -3.43
C TRP A 608 -3.60 -24.04 -4.64
N HIS A 609 -3.28 -23.20 -5.64
CA HIS A 609 -4.06 -23.10 -6.88
C HIS A 609 -4.01 -24.41 -7.68
N ALA A 610 -2.82 -24.99 -7.85
CA ALA A 610 -2.64 -26.26 -8.58
C ALA A 610 -3.45 -27.39 -7.93
N GLU A 611 -3.40 -27.51 -6.61
CA GLU A 611 -4.16 -28.52 -5.86
C GLU A 611 -5.67 -28.28 -5.90
N THR A 612 -6.12 -27.02 -5.82
CA THR A 612 -7.54 -26.66 -5.94
C THR A 612 -8.08 -26.99 -7.33
N ILE A 613 -7.33 -26.66 -8.38
CA ILE A 613 -7.69 -27.00 -9.76
C ILE A 613 -7.79 -28.51 -9.93
N ALA A 614 -6.77 -29.26 -9.49
CA ALA A 614 -6.78 -30.71 -9.60
C ALA A 614 -7.95 -31.37 -8.84
N ALA A 615 -8.21 -30.90 -7.61
CA ALA A 615 -9.36 -31.38 -6.82
C ALA A 615 -10.71 -31.06 -7.49
N THR A 616 -10.84 -29.87 -8.09
CA THR A 616 -12.05 -29.49 -8.84
C THR A 616 -12.26 -30.39 -10.05
N GLN A 617 -11.22 -30.63 -10.84
CA GLN A 617 -11.28 -31.48 -12.04
C GLN A 617 -11.56 -32.95 -11.72
N ALA A 618 -11.14 -33.44 -10.55
CA ALA A 618 -11.41 -34.78 -10.08
C ALA A 618 -12.84 -34.96 -9.51
N ALA A 619 -13.54 -33.87 -9.21
CA ALA A 619 -14.90 -33.93 -8.68
C ALA A 619 -15.92 -34.32 -9.78
N PRO A 620 -17.06 -34.92 -9.43
CA PRO A 620 -18.14 -35.22 -10.39
C PRO A 620 -18.59 -33.96 -11.14
N GLY A 621 -18.52 -33.95 -12.48
CA GLY A 621 -18.80 -32.79 -13.32
C GLY A 621 -17.65 -31.81 -13.48
N GLY A 622 -16.50 -32.05 -12.80
CA GLY A 622 -15.34 -31.20 -12.86
C GLY A 622 -14.63 -31.20 -14.22
N GLU A 623 -14.85 -32.23 -15.04
CA GLU A 623 -14.40 -32.29 -16.44
C GLU A 623 -14.98 -31.18 -17.32
N ARG A 624 -16.06 -30.56 -16.87
CA ARG A 624 -16.72 -29.41 -17.54
C ARG A 624 -16.34 -28.05 -16.90
N VAL A 625 -15.39 -28.04 -16.00
CA VAL A 625 -14.85 -26.81 -15.42
C VAL A 625 -13.51 -26.51 -16.07
N THR A 626 -13.45 -25.39 -16.79
CA THR A 626 -12.24 -24.95 -17.50
C THR A 626 -11.65 -23.74 -16.81
N PHE A 627 -10.43 -23.89 -16.25
CA PHE A 627 -9.68 -22.78 -15.66
C PHE A 627 -8.93 -22.00 -16.74
N LEU A 628 -9.01 -20.68 -16.67
CA LEU A 628 -8.47 -19.76 -17.67
C LEU A 628 -7.63 -18.66 -17.03
N ASP A 629 -6.68 -18.14 -17.81
CA ASP A 629 -6.14 -16.83 -17.54
C ASP A 629 -7.22 -15.75 -17.68
N ALA A 630 -7.04 -14.62 -17.02
CA ALA A 630 -8.05 -13.57 -16.97
C ALA A 630 -8.35 -12.97 -18.35
N TYR A 631 -7.35 -12.85 -19.23
CA TYR A 631 -7.54 -12.29 -20.58
C TYR A 631 -8.33 -13.24 -21.46
N SER A 632 -8.02 -14.54 -21.45
CA SER A 632 -8.83 -15.58 -22.13
C SER A 632 -10.24 -15.63 -21.56
N PHE A 633 -10.42 -15.52 -20.25
CA PHE A 633 -11.70 -15.53 -19.58
C PHE A 633 -12.60 -14.37 -20.04
N PHE A 634 -12.12 -13.14 -19.96
CA PHE A 634 -12.90 -11.98 -20.36
C PHE A 634 -13.13 -11.91 -21.88
N LEU A 635 -12.17 -12.31 -22.69
CA LEU A 635 -12.35 -12.41 -24.14
C LEU A 635 -13.44 -13.42 -24.50
N LEU A 636 -13.45 -14.58 -23.82
CA LEU A 636 -14.47 -15.61 -24.02
C LEU A 636 -15.85 -15.14 -23.55
N LEU A 637 -15.92 -14.46 -22.41
CA LEU A 637 -17.15 -13.83 -21.90
C LEU A 637 -17.71 -12.82 -22.93
N LYS A 638 -16.86 -11.93 -23.41
CA LYS A 638 -17.21 -10.93 -24.42
C LYS A 638 -17.73 -11.59 -25.71
N THR A 639 -17.08 -12.67 -26.17
CA THR A 639 -17.49 -13.44 -27.34
C THR A 639 -18.88 -14.06 -27.13
N ASN A 640 -19.09 -14.68 -25.96
CA ASN A 640 -20.39 -15.29 -25.61
C ASN A 640 -21.53 -14.28 -25.54
N LEU A 641 -21.29 -13.09 -24.99
CA LEU A 641 -22.32 -12.05 -24.83
C LEU A 641 -22.65 -11.35 -26.16
N LYS A 642 -21.70 -11.27 -27.11
CA LYS A 642 -21.93 -10.70 -28.44
C LYS A 642 -22.67 -11.66 -29.40
N ALA A 643 -22.60 -12.96 -29.15
CA ALA A 643 -23.29 -13.97 -29.96
C ALA A 643 -24.78 -14.14 -29.57
N LYS A 644 -25.17 -13.58 -28.43
CA LYS A 644 -26.58 -13.57 -27.94
C LYS A 644 -27.27 -12.27 -28.31
#